data_b251b422760f68766ef03d3545f4dc7d
#
_entry.id   b251b422760f68766ef03d3545f4dc7d
#
_cell.length_a   1.000
_cell.length_b   1.000
_cell.length_c   1.000
_cell.angle_alpha   90.00
_cell.angle_beta   90.00
_cell.angle_gamma   90.00
#
_symmetry.space_group_name_H-M   'P 1'
#
loop_
_entity.id
_entity.type
_entity.pdbx_description
1 polymer ?
#
loop_
_entity_poly.entity_id
_entity_poly.type
_entity_poly.pdbx_seq_one_letter_code
_entity_poly.pdbx_strand_id
1 'polypeptide(L)'
;MTGFTTDYVNQIAINLRDRYRSGFPILKELVQNADDAGAKSLAFGFHAGHGAAADHMLLKGPALWVLNDGRFEAIDRRAIRSFGLNAKAGDSGAIGKFGLGMKSVFHLCESFFYLASHGGELSHDFLNPWRAEDYDCSEMHQQWETVTDQDLGCLAAVARAQPEASSGRDWFLLWVPLRQQSHVPRSGERPMAAIIERYPGENPAEDLDFFSDPRTDQRIGGLLPLLRNLKQVRFAGADMREPFTVTLESHPSDQRLDHETDDVQISGTVRDDRPRSEHMHFLVRQRVPGAVLPFGALRATKSWPTSMVITKAGTREPRPDKAVAEAAVMFAHADKRVGRLDLQWAVFLPAEEQRFSYEAWIPGSSREYRIVLHGQFFVDAGRRGIADMDALDKPCEVLPESPSQHVVLKQWNQSLAQQAVLPEFLPGLSEYVKSAGLKDDETAALTRAIVECAAAGDAGSRVAFYPTFQQFICKRFAWIRRLTKSGSRWELVEPAIEPVLSLPAPPLHDAERPWRALPGLAALNGYAFADAAAPCLAIGHATWETGLLLRALKGIDAQILKSGTDLEYLANFLEMEAARYVRTGDIQDALVALLRTCLQAVRLVDVRQHRKLFKRIVQLLSPDRIFAFGPQDHAAKGAIPEALYRTLLSASTRALPVPGDLGPDGVTAITSDADLGAWLDAMTRHDLSESHSGGVTKAQLLDASERVIRAAGDETRQISLLRQCSRLKVLRAYKGADGDIEGVSLAELTESHGRGWVFKVSDPNRPLGFVQKLARALPEIRVFVVRSTVASYVDGVREDGLGRIPSSEDPEAVLRAAGAQATPPLLGDNLQRADLLTLVATAKLDDPIVIRGVRYLLHGSPDHYLGSDVLWKDPVGQKSPWVRLWRMVDEAPWRVLADSLCSSIPDKCAQPLNVKAVDETSVLNRLRVCNDFSRVDATEFTSEEIDL
;
A
#
# COMPACT_ATOMS: atom_id res chain seq x y z
N MET A 1 -26.07 51.31 45.42
CA MET A 1 -25.47 50.78 44.21
C MET A 1 -24.01 50.58 44.55
N THR A 2 -23.53 49.36 44.54
CA THR A 2 -22.08 49.08 44.68
C THR A 2 -21.42 49.41 43.34
N GLY A 3 -20.66 50.50 43.27
CA GLY A 3 -19.89 50.90 42.12
C GLY A 3 -18.78 49.89 41.81
N PHE A 4 -18.23 49.97 40.62
CA PHE A 4 -17.04 49.22 40.27
C PHE A 4 -15.82 49.88 40.90
N THR A 5 -14.81 49.11 41.32
CA THR A 5 -13.51 49.68 41.72
C THR A 5 -12.59 49.78 40.51
N THR A 6 -11.59 50.67 40.53
CA THR A 6 -10.57 50.84 39.51
C THR A 6 -9.86 49.52 39.23
N ASP A 7 -9.51 48.77 40.27
CA ASP A 7 -8.88 47.45 40.12
C ASP A 7 -9.78 46.44 39.36
N TYR A 8 -11.08 46.52 39.61
CA TYR A 8 -12.03 45.67 38.92
C TYR A 8 -12.11 45.98 37.41
N VAL A 9 -12.16 47.26 37.04
CA VAL A 9 -12.14 47.68 35.62
C VAL A 9 -10.85 47.27 34.94
N ASN A 10 -9.72 47.48 35.61
CA ASN A 10 -8.41 47.05 35.11
C ASN A 10 -8.34 45.55 34.90
N GLN A 11 -8.89 44.77 35.83
CA GLN A 11 -8.97 43.33 35.71
C GLN A 11 -9.83 42.88 34.52
N ILE A 12 -10.95 43.54 34.27
CA ILE A 12 -11.77 43.29 33.06
C ILE A 12 -10.93 43.56 31.81
N ALA A 13 -10.29 44.74 31.74
CA ALA A 13 -9.52 45.15 30.58
C ALA A 13 -8.38 44.20 30.26
N ILE A 14 -7.60 43.82 31.28
CA ILE A 14 -6.50 42.89 31.14
C ILE A 14 -7.00 41.50 30.63
N ASN A 15 -8.07 40.99 31.30
CA ASN A 15 -8.60 39.69 30.88
C ASN A 15 -9.20 39.69 29.47
N LEU A 16 -9.86 40.78 29.06
CA LEU A 16 -10.39 40.87 27.69
C LEU A 16 -9.26 40.99 26.66
N ARG A 17 -8.26 41.84 26.91
CA ARG A 17 -7.12 42.00 26.03
C ARG A 17 -6.32 40.70 25.84
N ASP A 18 -6.04 40.02 26.95
CA ASP A 18 -5.11 38.90 26.96
C ASP A 18 -5.80 37.56 26.65
N ARG A 19 -7.09 37.42 26.92
CA ARG A 19 -7.82 36.14 26.87
C ARG A 19 -8.96 36.07 25.87
N TYR A 20 -9.51 37.18 25.43
CA TYR A 20 -10.63 37.24 24.51
C TYR A 20 -10.27 38.07 23.29
N ARG A 21 -10.42 37.52 22.11
CA ARG A 21 -10.24 38.23 20.84
C ARG A 21 -11.55 38.89 20.44
N SER A 22 -11.43 40.04 19.75
CA SER A 22 -12.54 40.63 19.02
C SER A 22 -13.03 39.72 17.88
N GLY A 23 -14.24 39.93 17.43
CA GLY A 23 -14.81 39.21 16.29
C GLY A 23 -15.79 38.11 16.70
N PHE A 24 -15.77 37.00 15.97
CA PHE A 24 -16.70 35.88 16.15
C PHE A 24 -16.78 35.33 17.59
N PRO A 25 -15.71 35.31 18.42
CA PRO A 25 -15.79 34.92 19.80
C PRO A 25 -16.83 35.69 20.63
N ILE A 26 -17.10 36.98 20.30
CA ILE A 26 -18.14 37.78 20.98
C ILE A 26 -19.52 37.20 20.70
N LEU A 27 -19.86 36.95 19.43
CA LEU A 27 -21.12 36.34 19.03
C LEU A 27 -21.31 34.97 19.66
N LYS A 28 -20.28 34.19 19.70
CA LYS A 28 -20.18 32.89 20.32
C LYS A 28 -20.63 32.94 21.80
N GLU A 29 -20.10 33.85 22.59
CA GLU A 29 -20.48 34.03 23.99
C GLU A 29 -21.94 34.49 24.14
N LEU A 30 -22.43 35.31 23.22
CA LEU A 30 -23.82 35.75 23.21
C LEU A 30 -24.79 34.60 22.87
N VAL A 31 -24.44 33.75 21.90
CA VAL A 31 -25.19 32.53 21.57
C VAL A 31 -25.24 31.58 22.78
N GLN A 32 -24.11 31.37 23.44
CA GLN A 32 -24.00 30.53 24.61
C GLN A 32 -24.82 31.05 25.80
N ASN A 33 -24.78 32.36 26.03
CA ASN A 33 -25.57 32.97 27.08
C ASN A 33 -27.09 32.87 26.84
N ALA A 34 -27.50 32.98 25.57
CA ALA A 34 -28.90 32.77 25.21
C ALA A 34 -29.32 31.30 25.41
N ASP A 35 -28.50 30.35 25.04
CA ASP A 35 -28.77 28.90 25.27
C ASP A 35 -28.88 28.59 26.77
N ASP A 36 -27.94 29.10 27.58
CA ASP A 36 -27.95 28.99 29.04
C ASP A 36 -29.16 29.67 29.72
N ALA A 37 -29.74 30.69 29.07
CA ALA A 37 -30.98 31.32 29.50
C ALA A 37 -32.25 30.56 29.09
N GLY A 38 -32.09 29.41 28.41
CA GLY A 38 -33.19 28.59 27.92
C GLY A 38 -33.86 29.18 26.68
N ALA A 39 -33.24 30.12 25.99
CA ALA A 39 -33.77 30.73 24.77
C ALA A 39 -33.93 29.71 23.64
N LYS A 40 -34.99 29.87 22.86
CA LYS A 40 -35.21 29.07 21.61
C LYS A 40 -34.79 29.86 20.39
N SER A 41 -34.79 31.19 20.50
CA SER A 41 -34.41 32.10 19.40
C SER A 41 -33.50 33.21 19.90
N LEU A 42 -32.53 33.54 19.09
CA LEU A 42 -31.63 34.68 19.28
C LEU A 42 -31.65 35.50 17.98
N ALA A 43 -31.87 36.79 18.13
CA ALA A 43 -31.72 37.74 17.05
C ALA A 43 -30.65 38.77 17.37
N PHE A 44 -29.96 39.24 16.39
CA PHE A 44 -29.05 40.37 16.47
C PHE A 44 -29.12 41.23 15.21
N GLY A 45 -28.79 42.50 15.37
CA GLY A 45 -28.83 43.42 14.22
C GLY A 45 -28.15 44.73 14.55
N PHE A 46 -27.95 45.48 13.50
CA PHE A 46 -27.38 46.81 13.59
C PHE A 46 -28.52 47.83 13.67
N HIS A 47 -28.30 48.91 14.46
CA HIS A 47 -29.21 50.06 14.58
C HIS A 47 -28.40 51.34 14.41
N ALA A 48 -28.85 52.25 13.58
CA ALA A 48 -28.16 53.52 13.32
C ALA A 48 -28.17 54.51 14.50
N GLY A 49 -28.94 54.18 15.54
CA GLY A 49 -29.16 55.03 16.70
C GLY A 49 -30.54 55.71 16.67
N HIS A 50 -30.99 56.19 17.83
CA HIS A 50 -32.32 56.81 17.99
C HIS A 50 -32.27 58.31 17.68
N GLY A 51 -31.06 58.89 17.50
CA GLY A 51 -30.90 60.31 17.18
C GLY A 51 -31.56 61.22 18.24
N ALA A 52 -32.42 62.15 17.84
CA ALA A 52 -33.10 63.03 18.73
C ALA A 52 -34.24 62.39 19.56
N ALA A 53 -34.64 61.15 19.22
CA ALA A 53 -35.69 60.43 19.95
C ALA A 53 -35.19 59.86 21.29
N ALA A 54 -33.90 59.79 21.54
CA ALA A 54 -33.31 59.36 22.82
C ALA A 54 -32.67 60.57 23.55
N ASP A 55 -32.77 60.58 24.85
CA ASP A 55 -32.08 61.59 25.69
C ASP A 55 -30.62 61.19 25.91
N HIS A 56 -30.34 59.92 26.15
CA HIS A 56 -29.03 59.38 26.47
C HIS A 56 -28.12 59.38 25.24
N MET A 57 -26.92 59.99 25.35
CA MET A 57 -26.04 60.18 24.23
C MET A 57 -25.60 58.87 23.55
N LEU A 58 -25.40 57.78 24.29
CA LEU A 58 -25.01 56.46 23.77
C LEU A 58 -26.15 55.78 23.01
N LEU A 59 -27.40 56.22 23.16
CA LEU A 59 -28.53 55.72 22.35
C LEU A 59 -28.73 56.49 21.08
N LYS A 60 -28.10 57.68 20.92
CA LYS A 60 -28.20 58.50 19.72
C LYS A 60 -27.38 57.99 18.57
N GLY A 61 -26.28 57.26 18.82
CA GLY A 61 -25.37 56.74 17.83
C GLY A 61 -25.62 55.28 17.48
N PRO A 62 -24.82 54.76 16.53
CA PRO A 62 -24.95 53.37 16.06
C PRO A 62 -24.69 52.35 17.15
N ALA A 63 -25.42 51.23 17.09
CA ALA A 63 -25.34 50.16 18.04
C ALA A 63 -25.56 48.79 17.44
N LEU A 64 -24.99 47.79 18.05
CA LEU A 64 -25.38 46.40 17.91
C LEU A 64 -26.44 46.09 18.93
N TRP A 65 -27.56 45.54 18.54
CA TRP A 65 -28.55 45.03 19.45
C TRP A 65 -28.58 43.51 19.36
N VAL A 66 -28.79 42.83 20.51
CA VAL A 66 -28.92 41.38 20.62
C VAL A 66 -30.14 41.08 21.48
N LEU A 67 -31.04 40.27 20.99
CA LEU A 67 -32.32 39.92 21.61
C LEU A 67 -32.51 38.42 21.64
N ASN A 68 -32.89 37.85 22.78
CA ASN A 68 -33.30 36.45 22.87
C ASN A 68 -34.58 36.32 23.70
N ASP A 69 -35.31 35.22 23.51
CA ASP A 69 -36.55 34.85 24.19
C ASP A 69 -36.31 34.06 25.49
N GLY A 70 -35.08 34.11 26.03
CA GLY A 70 -34.73 33.43 27.28
C GLY A 70 -35.17 34.21 28.54
N ARG A 71 -35.13 33.49 29.64
CA ARG A 71 -35.45 34.08 30.97
C ARG A 71 -34.27 34.85 31.54
N PHE A 72 -34.56 35.99 32.10
CA PHE A 72 -33.60 36.80 32.83
C PHE A 72 -34.04 37.05 34.26
N GLU A 73 -33.39 36.37 35.19
CA GLU A 73 -33.77 36.39 36.61
C GLU A 73 -32.91 37.33 37.43
N ALA A 74 -33.33 37.57 38.68
CA ALA A 74 -32.60 38.44 39.60
C ALA A 74 -31.12 37.95 39.84
N ILE A 75 -30.86 36.68 39.71
CA ILE A 75 -29.51 36.12 39.82
C ILE A 75 -28.63 36.52 38.63
N ASP A 76 -29.19 36.57 37.44
CA ASP A 76 -28.52 37.00 36.25
C ASP A 76 -28.16 38.48 36.29
N ARG A 77 -29.05 39.29 36.79
CA ARG A 77 -28.80 40.72 37.06
C ARG A 77 -27.60 40.94 37.96
N ARG A 78 -27.43 40.11 39.00
CA ARG A 78 -26.25 40.19 39.86
C ARG A 78 -24.99 39.69 39.19
N ALA A 79 -25.11 38.62 38.39
CA ALA A 79 -23.98 38.03 37.66
C ALA A 79 -23.42 38.98 36.60
N ILE A 80 -24.27 39.70 35.88
CA ILE A 80 -23.84 40.64 34.85
C ILE A 80 -23.01 41.80 35.41
N ARG A 81 -23.32 42.18 36.64
CA ARG A 81 -22.58 43.22 37.37
C ARG A 81 -21.31 42.72 38.06
N SER A 82 -21.18 41.39 38.21
CA SER A 82 -20.07 40.78 38.95
C SER A 82 -18.99 40.31 38.01
N PHE A 83 -17.73 40.38 38.46
CA PHE A 83 -16.59 39.82 37.71
C PHE A 83 -16.02 38.61 38.44
N GLY A 84 -15.70 37.55 37.67
CA GLY A 84 -15.11 36.33 38.25
C GLY A 84 -16.06 35.52 39.14
N LEU A 85 -17.34 35.91 39.18
CA LEU A 85 -18.38 35.21 39.95
C LEU A 85 -19.22 34.37 38.99
N ASN A 86 -19.25 33.08 39.24
CA ASN A 86 -20.07 32.17 38.47
C ASN A 86 -21.43 31.97 39.18
N ALA A 87 -22.46 32.72 38.76
CA ALA A 87 -23.80 32.53 39.27
C ALA A 87 -24.41 31.17 38.94
N LYS A 88 -23.95 30.58 37.86
CA LYS A 88 -24.41 29.31 37.29
C LYS A 88 -23.58 28.10 37.72
N ALA A 89 -22.55 28.25 38.57
CA ALA A 89 -21.71 27.13 39.01
C ALA A 89 -22.50 26.03 39.76
N GLY A 90 -23.76 26.33 40.16
CA GLY A 90 -24.69 25.36 40.71
C GLY A 90 -25.50 24.58 39.69
N ASP A 91 -25.54 25.02 38.44
CA ASP A 91 -26.34 24.43 37.39
C ASP A 91 -25.47 23.50 36.53
N SER A 92 -25.76 22.21 36.60
CA SER A 92 -25.04 21.19 35.79
C SER A 92 -25.26 21.37 34.28
N GLY A 93 -26.24 22.15 33.90
CA GLY A 93 -26.62 22.42 32.49
C GLY A 93 -25.96 23.66 31.91
N ALA A 94 -25.41 24.59 32.71
CA ALA A 94 -24.91 25.83 32.17
C ALA A 94 -23.52 25.71 31.54
N ILE A 95 -23.38 26.30 30.36
CA ILE A 95 -22.15 26.29 29.56
C ILE A 95 -21.18 27.38 30.01
N GLY A 96 -21.72 28.54 30.43
CA GLY A 96 -20.94 29.72 30.82
C GLY A 96 -20.36 29.63 32.24
N LYS A 97 -19.05 29.36 32.35
CA LYS A 97 -18.40 29.09 33.64
C LYS A 97 -17.75 30.30 34.35
N PHE A 98 -17.45 31.39 33.66
CA PHE A 98 -16.49 32.37 34.18
C PHE A 98 -17.03 33.80 34.40
N GLY A 99 -18.31 34.06 34.11
CA GLY A 99 -18.88 35.40 34.28
C GLY A 99 -18.24 36.52 33.44
N LEU A 100 -17.43 36.15 32.44
CA LEU A 100 -16.72 37.07 31.55
C LEU A 100 -17.36 37.18 30.17
N GLY A 101 -18.14 36.16 29.73
CA GLY A 101 -18.64 36.07 28.37
C GLY A 101 -19.42 37.29 27.89
N MET A 102 -20.40 37.75 28.67
CA MET A 102 -21.15 38.98 28.36
C MET A 102 -20.26 40.22 28.27
N LYS A 103 -19.19 40.28 29.05
CA LYS A 103 -18.26 41.41 29.08
C LYS A 103 -17.35 41.48 27.84
N SER A 104 -17.34 40.46 27.05
CA SER A 104 -16.62 40.48 25.74
C SER A 104 -17.14 41.60 24.82
N VAL A 105 -18.37 42.07 25.00
CA VAL A 105 -18.93 43.19 24.24
C VAL A 105 -18.18 44.52 24.47
N PHE A 106 -17.36 44.64 25.53
CA PHE A 106 -16.50 45.79 25.72
C PHE A 106 -15.41 45.93 24.65
N HIS A 107 -15.19 44.92 23.83
CA HIS A 107 -14.41 45.09 22.59
C HIS A 107 -15.09 46.07 21.63
N LEU A 108 -16.40 46.19 21.66
CA LEU A 108 -17.22 46.98 20.75
C LEU A 108 -17.67 48.32 21.36
N CYS A 109 -17.76 48.42 22.67
CA CYS A 109 -18.34 49.59 23.36
C CYS A 109 -17.54 49.99 24.59
N GLU A 110 -17.81 51.18 25.13
CA GLU A 110 -17.31 51.66 26.39
C GLU A 110 -18.27 51.30 27.55
N SER A 111 -19.57 51.27 27.25
CA SER A 111 -20.66 50.97 28.17
C SER A 111 -21.80 50.34 27.41
N PHE A 112 -22.64 49.55 28.05
CA PHE A 112 -23.78 48.90 27.41
C PHE A 112 -25.02 48.90 28.27
N PHE A 113 -26.20 48.76 27.65
CA PHE A 113 -27.51 48.67 28.29
C PHE A 113 -28.05 47.25 28.15
N TYR A 114 -28.86 46.85 29.13
CA TYR A 114 -29.81 45.77 28.88
C TYR A 114 -31.21 46.17 29.35
N LEU A 115 -32.18 45.63 28.65
CA LEU A 115 -33.59 45.67 29.03
C LEU A 115 -34.14 44.26 28.96
N ALA A 116 -34.78 43.79 29.99
CA ALA A 116 -35.33 42.44 30.05
C ALA A 116 -36.78 42.45 30.50
N SER A 117 -37.60 41.57 29.99
CA SER A 117 -38.94 41.26 30.46
C SER A 117 -38.95 39.86 31.05
N HIS A 118 -39.48 39.74 32.26
CA HIS A 118 -39.72 38.46 32.90
C HIS A 118 -41.12 38.43 33.49
N GLY A 119 -41.95 37.48 33.01
CA GLY A 119 -43.35 37.43 33.40
C GLY A 119 -44.17 38.67 33.01
N GLY A 120 -43.63 39.55 32.20
CA GLY A 120 -44.24 40.84 31.84
C GLY A 120 -43.73 42.02 32.65
N GLU A 121 -42.92 41.83 33.70
CA GLU A 121 -42.23 42.86 34.45
C GLU A 121 -40.93 43.24 33.70
N LEU A 122 -40.70 44.54 33.51
CA LEU A 122 -39.50 45.08 32.93
C LEU A 122 -38.40 45.33 33.97
N SER A 123 -37.20 44.93 33.64
CA SER A 123 -36.00 45.26 34.38
C SER A 123 -34.93 45.79 33.47
N HIS A 124 -34.17 46.74 33.86
CA HIS A 124 -33.12 47.35 33.08
C HIS A 124 -31.90 47.68 33.92
N ASP A 125 -30.77 47.85 33.22
CA ASP A 125 -29.56 48.40 33.83
C ASP A 125 -28.66 48.98 32.75
N PHE A 126 -27.76 49.85 33.23
CA PHE A 126 -26.69 50.41 32.44
C PHE A 126 -25.35 50.03 33.09
N LEU A 127 -24.50 49.39 32.36
CA LEU A 127 -23.17 48.96 32.85
C LEU A 127 -22.13 49.93 32.36
N ASN A 128 -21.67 50.77 33.25
CA ASN A 128 -20.66 51.80 33.02
C ASN A 128 -19.40 51.50 33.84
N PRO A 129 -18.38 50.86 33.29
CA PRO A 129 -17.14 50.60 34.00
C PRO A 129 -16.37 51.86 34.35
N TRP A 130 -16.64 52.98 33.69
CA TRP A 130 -15.96 54.23 33.92
C TRP A 130 -16.40 54.93 35.19
N ARG A 131 -17.47 54.48 35.83
CA ARG A 131 -17.91 54.93 37.14
C ARG A 131 -17.38 54.00 38.22
N ALA A 132 -16.11 54.13 38.53
CA ALA A 132 -15.53 53.48 39.68
C ALA A 132 -15.60 54.43 40.93
N GLU A 133 -15.83 53.85 42.09
CA GLU A 133 -15.92 54.63 43.33
C GLU A 133 -14.62 55.38 43.69
N ASP A 134 -13.52 54.87 43.23
CA ASP A 134 -12.14 55.30 43.43
C ASP A 134 -11.51 56.02 42.23
N TYR A 135 -12.29 56.39 41.24
CA TYR A 135 -11.82 57.01 39.99
C TYR A 135 -12.53 58.30 39.71
N ASP A 136 -11.72 59.32 39.39
CA ASP A 136 -12.21 60.64 39.00
C ASP A 136 -12.59 60.61 37.51
N CYS A 137 -13.82 60.21 37.24
CA CYS A 137 -14.34 60.11 35.88
C CYS A 137 -14.73 61.45 35.32
N SER A 138 -14.62 61.64 34.00
CA SER A 138 -15.02 62.86 33.34
C SER A 138 -16.50 63.18 33.54
N GLU A 139 -16.88 64.45 33.45
CA GLU A 139 -18.30 64.88 33.47
C GLU A 139 -19.15 64.12 32.46
N MET A 140 -18.61 63.81 31.32
CA MET A 140 -19.30 63.06 30.29
C MET A 140 -19.67 61.64 30.77
N HIS A 141 -18.77 60.93 31.40
CA HIS A 141 -19.04 59.58 31.93
C HIS A 141 -20.00 59.63 33.15
N GLN A 142 -20.00 60.71 33.92
CA GLN A 142 -20.98 60.92 34.97
C GLN A 142 -22.37 61.15 34.41
N GLN A 143 -22.52 61.94 33.33
CA GLN A 143 -23.79 62.18 32.65
C GLN A 143 -24.41 60.93 32.08
N TRP A 144 -23.57 59.89 31.69
CA TRP A 144 -24.09 58.62 31.23
C TRP A 144 -24.91 57.82 32.26
N GLU A 145 -24.85 58.16 33.49
CA GLU A 145 -25.66 57.46 34.50
C GLU A 145 -27.18 57.78 34.47
N THR A 146 -27.58 58.79 33.77
CA THR A 146 -28.95 59.21 33.66
C THR A 146 -29.65 58.54 32.50
N VAL A 147 -30.48 57.53 32.80
CA VAL A 147 -31.30 56.82 31.77
C VAL A 147 -32.76 57.26 32.09
N THR A 148 -33.41 57.78 31.08
CA THR A 148 -34.77 58.30 31.17
C THR A 148 -35.82 57.27 30.78
N ASP A 149 -37.09 57.50 31.11
CA ASP A 149 -38.21 56.67 30.64
C ASP A 149 -38.31 56.74 29.08
N GLN A 150 -37.87 57.83 28.43
CA GLN A 150 -37.83 57.99 27.03
C GLN A 150 -36.76 57.04 26.40
N ASP A 151 -35.60 56.95 27.03
CA ASP A 151 -34.55 56.04 26.63
C ASP A 151 -34.98 54.58 26.74
N LEU A 152 -35.64 54.23 27.85
CA LEU A 152 -36.21 52.88 28.01
C LEU A 152 -37.31 52.62 27.00
N GLY A 153 -38.11 53.63 26.65
CA GLY A 153 -39.10 53.55 25.56
C GLY A 153 -38.47 53.23 24.22
N CYS A 154 -37.32 53.85 23.88
CA CYS A 154 -36.57 53.61 22.69
C CYS A 154 -36.06 52.13 22.63
N LEU A 155 -35.45 51.64 23.71
CA LEU A 155 -34.97 50.25 23.81
C LEU A 155 -36.14 49.25 23.73
N ALA A 156 -37.26 49.53 24.42
CA ALA A 156 -38.42 48.67 24.36
C ALA A 156 -39.06 48.61 22.96
N ALA A 157 -39.01 49.73 22.22
CA ALA A 157 -39.49 49.75 20.80
C ALA A 157 -38.66 48.82 19.92
N VAL A 158 -37.32 48.80 20.09
CA VAL A 158 -36.44 47.85 19.33
C VAL A 158 -36.83 46.43 19.66
N ALA A 159 -36.97 46.09 20.93
CA ALA A 159 -37.34 44.73 21.30
C ALA A 159 -38.70 44.32 20.73
N ARG A 160 -39.73 45.17 20.94
CA ARG A 160 -41.10 44.85 20.46
C ARG A 160 -41.24 44.77 18.93
N ALA A 161 -40.35 45.38 18.22
CA ALA A 161 -40.30 45.26 16.77
C ALA A 161 -39.82 43.88 16.26
N GLN A 162 -39.30 43.05 17.17
CA GLN A 162 -38.71 41.76 16.81
C GLN A 162 -39.63 40.58 17.21
N PRO A 163 -39.70 39.52 16.40
CA PRO A 163 -40.50 38.34 16.66
C PRO A 163 -40.18 37.67 18.01
N GLU A 164 -38.94 37.68 18.41
CA GLU A 164 -38.42 37.09 19.65
C GLU A 164 -39.12 37.65 20.92
N ALA A 165 -39.39 38.93 20.91
CA ALA A 165 -40.10 39.57 22.01
C ALA A 165 -41.65 39.54 21.86
N SER A 166 -42.14 39.32 20.62
CA SER A 166 -43.57 39.28 20.35
C SER A 166 -44.22 37.95 20.74
N SER A 167 -43.46 36.86 20.80
CA SER A 167 -43.92 35.49 21.01
C SER A 167 -44.08 35.11 22.48
N GLY A 168 -43.50 35.86 23.44
CA GLY A 168 -43.44 35.48 24.82
C GLY A 168 -43.42 36.60 25.82
N ARG A 169 -43.64 36.30 27.13
CA ARG A 169 -43.52 37.25 28.25
C ARG A 169 -42.07 37.46 28.71
N ASP A 170 -41.17 36.55 28.31
CA ASP A 170 -39.78 36.57 28.71
C ASP A 170 -38.91 36.90 27.49
N TRP A 171 -38.07 37.90 27.60
CA TRP A 171 -37.04 38.24 26.62
C TRP A 171 -35.94 39.09 27.26
N PHE A 172 -34.78 39.09 26.65
CA PHE A 172 -33.63 39.87 27.07
C PHE A 172 -33.02 40.60 25.86
N LEU A 173 -32.97 41.91 25.93
CA LEU A 173 -32.33 42.80 24.96
C LEU A 173 -31.01 43.34 25.53
N LEU A 174 -29.93 43.13 24.82
CA LEU A 174 -28.66 43.79 25.03
C LEU A 174 -28.47 44.84 23.94
N TRP A 175 -28.21 46.06 24.39
CA TRP A 175 -27.87 47.20 23.50
C TRP A 175 -26.41 47.58 23.70
N VAL A 176 -25.61 47.48 22.63
CA VAL A 176 -24.16 47.70 22.60
C VAL A 176 -23.86 48.90 21.73
N PRO A 177 -23.77 50.14 22.31
CA PRO A 177 -23.41 51.33 21.57
C PRO A 177 -22.01 51.14 20.96
N LEU A 178 -21.87 51.19 19.65
CA LEU A 178 -20.57 51.04 19.02
C LEU A 178 -19.64 52.17 19.39
N ARG A 179 -18.42 51.84 19.79
CA ARG A 179 -17.42 52.80 20.26
C ARG A 179 -17.13 53.84 19.21
N GLN A 180 -17.22 55.09 19.61
CA GLN A 180 -16.91 56.29 18.83
C GLN A 180 -15.81 57.06 19.52
N GLN A 181 -15.03 57.83 18.73
CA GLN A 181 -13.99 58.70 19.28
C GLN A 181 -14.56 59.74 20.27
N SER A 182 -15.82 60.17 20.10
CA SER A 182 -16.57 61.03 21.01
C SER A 182 -16.85 60.42 22.37
N HIS A 183 -16.75 59.11 22.50
CA HIS A 183 -16.95 58.39 23.77
C HIS A 183 -15.66 58.36 24.64
N VAL A 184 -14.58 58.96 24.17
CA VAL A 184 -13.29 58.98 24.84
C VAL A 184 -12.90 60.41 25.17
N PRO A 185 -12.44 60.71 26.41
CA PRO A 185 -12.01 62.05 26.82
C PRO A 185 -10.86 62.60 25.96
N ARG A 186 -10.93 63.87 25.63
CA ARG A 186 -10.00 64.53 24.63
C ARG A 186 -8.63 64.83 25.15
N SER A 187 -8.18 64.78 26.24
CA SER A 187 -6.77 65.05 26.58
C SER A 187 -6.43 64.86 28.06
N GLY A 188 -5.27 64.26 28.29
CA GLY A 188 -4.62 64.16 29.61
C GLY A 188 -5.14 63.01 30.49
N GLU A 189 -6.39 62.71 30.43
CA GLU A 189 -6.96 61.55 31.10
C GLU A 189 -6.78 60.34 30.22
N ARG A 190 -5.83 59.49 30.54
CA ARG A 190 -5.81 58.17 29.95
C ARG A 190 -7.12 57.49 30.31
N PRO A 191 -7.90 57.05 29.33
CA PRO A 191 -9.01 56.18 29.64
C PRO A 191 -8.42 55.02 30.42
N MET A 192 -8.98 54.75 31.57
CA MET A 192 -8.58 53.62 32.39
C MET A 192 -8.64 52.38 31.54
N ALA A 193 -7.51 51.84 31.23
CA ALA A 193 -7.39 50.65 30.45
C ALA A 193 -8.21 50.66 29.14
N ALA A 194 -7.65 51.24 28.11
CA ALA A 194 -8.18 50.97 26.78
C ALA A 194 -8.21 49.46 26.58
N ILE A 195 -9.37 48.87 26.54
CA ILE A 195 -9.61 47.48 26.31
C ILE A 195 -9.11 47.13 24.88
N ILE A 196 -9.10 48.15 24.06
CA ILE A 196 -8.62 48.04 22.66
C ILE A 196 -7.60 49.15 22.44
N GLU A 197 -6.42 48.80 21.94
CA GLU A 197 -5.36 49.75 21.56
C GLU A 197 -5.75 50.60 20.35
N ARG A 198 -6.76 50.18 19.59
CA ARG A 198 -7.20 50.85 18.36
C ARG A 198 -8.66 51.23 18.47
N TYR A 199 -8.90 52.51 18.45
CA TYR A 199 -10.28 53.00 18.29
C TYR A 199 -10.78 52.72 16.90
N PRO A 200 -12.10 52.42 16.73
CA PRO A 200 -12.65 52.24 15.40
C PRO A 200 -12.43 53.52 14.60
N GLY A 201 -12.20 53.34 13.32
CA GLY A 201 -12.13 54.43 12.37
C GLY A 201 -13.43 55.21 12.31
N GLU A 202 -13.54 56.04 11.30
CA GLU A 202 -14.75 56.86 11.06
C GLU A 202 -16.02 56.01 10.74
N ASN A 203 -15.85 54.69 10.50
CA ASN A 203 -16.95 53.80 10.17
C ASN A 203 -17.14 52.70 11.25
N PRO A 204 -18.02 52.87 12.23
CA PRO A 204 -18.27 51.87 13.27
C PRO A 204 -18.76 50.52 12.76
N ALA A 205 -19.26 50.46 11.50
CA ALA A 205 -19.67 49.20 10.89
C ALA A 205 -18.50 48.27 10.60
N GLU A 206 -17.27 48.79 10.43
CA GLU A 206 -16.07 47.98 10.20
C GLU A 206 -15.74 47.11 11.44
N ASP A 207 -16.09 47.50 12.63
CA ASP A 207 -15.91 46.70 13.84
C ASP A 207 -16.79 45.46 13.89
N LEU A 208 -17.82 45.42 13.08
CA LEU A 208 -18.77 44.32 12.93
C LEU A 208 -18.54 43.49 11.67
N ASP A 209 -17.39 43.63 11.00
CA ASP A 209 -17.09 42.90 9.76
C ASP A 209 -17.12 41.37 9.93
N PHE A 210 -16.90 40.88 11.14
CA PHE A 210 -17.06 39.48 11.41
C PHE A 210 -18.50 38.95 11.23
N PHE A 211 -19.52 39.82 11.30
CA PHE A 211 -20.91 39.46 10.97
C PHE A 211 -21.12 39.36 9.45
N SER A 212 -20.25 39.97 8.65
CA SER A 212 -20.29 39.91 7.20
C SER A 212 -19.42 38.80 6.62
N ASP A 213 -18.56 38.14 7.44
CA ASP A 213 -17.81 36.99 6.99
C ASP A 213 -18.79 35.91 6.48
N PRO A 214 -18.69 35.50 5.23
CA PRO A 214 -19.55 34.43 4.68
C PRO A 214 -19.52 33.12 5.45
N ARG A 215 -18.56 33.00 6.37
CA ARG A 215 -18.44 31.81 7.23
C ARG A 215 -19.20 31.95 8.56
N THR A 216 -19.71 33.12 8.88
CA THR A 216 -20.38 33.33 10.19
C THR A 216 -21.65 32.50 10.31
N ASP A 217 -22.47 32.45 9.29
CA ASP A 217 -23.66 31.61 9.21
C ASP A 217 -23.33 30.11 9.31
N GLN A 218 -22.27 29.65 8.61
CA GLN A 218 -21.79 28.27 8.69
C GLN A 218 -21.27 27.94 10.09
N ARG A 219 -20.57 28.88 10.72
CA ARG A 219 -20.10 28.73 12.11
C ARG A 219 -21.28 28.64 13.07
N ILE A 220 -22.29 29.50 12.92
CA ILE A 220 -23.52 29.45 13.72
C ILE A 220 -24.24 28.13 13.47
N GLY A 221 -24.41 27.74 12.21
CA GLY A 221 -25.02 26.46 11.83
C GLY A 221 -24.33 25.26 12.47
N GLY A 222 -22.99 25.28 12.52
CA GLY A 222 -22.19 24.24 13.18
C GLY A 222 -22.31 24.20 14.70
N LEU A 223 -22.80 25.27 15.33
CA LEU A 223 -23.01 25.36 16.79
C LEU A 223 -24.38 24.84 17.22
N LEU A 224 -25.43 25.19 16.48
CA LEU A 224 -26.81 24.89 16.84
C LEU A 224 -27.08 23.44 17.25
N PRO A 225 -26.56 22.43 16.51
CA PRO A 225 -26.76 21.02 16.87
C PRO A 225 -26.15 20.62 18.22
N LEU A 226 -25.17 21.37 18.71
CA LEU A 226 -24.47 21.11 19.98
C LEU A 226 -25.10 21.85 21.17
N LEU A 227 -26.04 22.81 20.91
CA LEU A 227 -26.73 23.58 21.92
C LEU A 227 -27.97 22.84 22.43
N ARG A 228 -28.36 23.12 23.64
CA ARG A 228 -29.47 22.43 24.32
C ARG A 228 -30.84 23.03 24.02
N ASN A 229 -30.88 24.34 23.99
CA ASN A 229 -32.13 25.09 23.95
C ASN A 229 -32.33 25.84 22.64
N LEU A 230 -31.28 26.52 22.19
CA LEU A 230 -31.34 27.42 21.03
C LEU A 230 -31.56 26.66 19.74
N LYS A 231 -32.61 27.03 19.02
CA LYS A 231 -32.98 26.39 17.74
C LYS A 231 -32.87 27.35 16.55
N GLN A 232 -32.81 28.65 16.80
CA GLN A 232 -32.79 29.66 15.74
C GLN A 232 -31.86 30.80 16.10
N VAL A 233 -31.07 31.24 15.12
CA VAL A 233 -30.30 32.46 15.19
C VAL A 233 -30.59 33.30 13.95
N ARG A 234 -31.00 34.56 14.17
CA ARG A 234 -31.40 35.46 13.12
C ARG A 234 -30.54 36.75 13.14
N PHE A 235 -30.04 37.11 11.99
CA PHE A 235 -29.49 38.43 11.75
C PHE A 235 -30.52 39.29 11.04
N ALA A 236 -30.89 40.42 11.66
CA ALA A 236 -31.97 41.29 11.17
C ALA A 236 -31.54 42.20 9.98
N GLY A 237 -30.27 42.15 9.63
CA GLY A 237 -29.71 42.98 8.57
C GLY A 237 -29.11 44.31 9.08
N ALA A 238 -28.47 45.01 8.17
CA ALA A 238 -27.92 46.34 8.29
C ALA A 238 -27.92 46.98 6.90
N ASP A 239 -27.71 48.28 6.82
CA ASP A 239 -27.85 49.10 5.59
C ASP A 239 -27.23 48.54 4.28
N MET A 240 -26.25 47.63 4.41
CA MET A 240 -25.56 47.00 3.28
C MET A 240 -25.55 45.48 3.34
N ARG A 241 -26.27 44.83 4.22
CA ARG A 241 -26.20 43.39 4.47
C ARG A 241 -27.59 42.75 4.49
N GLU A 242 -27.71 41.65 3.71
CA GLU A 242 -28.94 40.89 3.68
C GLU A 242 -29.21 40.22 5.03
N PRO A 243 -30.45 40.23 5.52
CA PRO A 243 -30.84 39.49 6.70
C PRO A 243 -30.69 37.98 6.41
N PHE A 244 -30.44 37.19 7.43
CA PHE A 244 -30.45 35.75 7.34
C PHE A 244 -30.98 35.11 8.63
N THR A 245 -31.54 33.93 8.49
CA THR A 245 -32.00 33.10 9.62
C THR A 245 -31.44 31.69 9.47
N VAL A 246 -30.73 31.25 10.52
CA VAL A 246 -30.25 29.86 10.61
C VAL A 246 -31.14 29.13 11.60
N THR A 247 -31.80 28.07 11.13
CA THR A 247 -32.77 27.30 11.93
C THR A 247 -32.36 25.86 12.00
N LEU A 248 -32.42 25.27 13.21
CA LEU A 248 -32.23 23.85 13.46
C LEU A 248 -33.59 23.14 13.33
N GLU A 249 -33.68 22.25 12.35
CA GLU A 249 -34.82 21.33 12.18
C GLU A 249 -34.37 19.93 12.59
N SER A 250 -34.76 19.48 13.80
CA SER A 250 -34.43 18.12 14.25
C SER A 250 -35.52 17.14 13.81
N HIS A 251 -35.12 15.93 13.43
CA HIS A 251 -36.07 14.85 13.20
C HIS A 251 -36.71 14.41 14.52
N PRO A 252 -37.99 13.97 14.46
CA PRO A 252 -38.68 13.54 15.68
C PRO A 252 -38.15 12.25 16.31
N SER A 253 -37.14 11.62 15.71
CA SER A 253 -36.48 10.44 16.23
C SER A 253 -35.28 10.77 17.13
N ASP A 254 -35.47 11.68 18.11
CA ASP A 254 -34.53 11.80 19.23
C ASP A 254 -34.58 10.50 20.01
N GLN A 255 -33.74 9.54 19.66
CA GLN A 255 -33.70 8.24 20.32
C GLN A 255 -32.71 8.30 21.46
N ARG A 256 -33.17 8.02 22.67
CA ARG A 256 -32.32 7.61 23.76
C ARG A 256 -31.71 6.26 23.37
N LEU A 257 -30.38 6.19 23.31
CA LEU A 257 -29.65 5.00 22.88
C LEU A 257 -29.52 3.96 24.00
N ASP A 258 -29.60 4.42 25.25
CA ASP A 258 -29.56 3.58 26.43
C ASP A 258 -30.41 4.20 27.54
N HIS A 259 -31.20 3.37 28.24
CA HIS A 259 -32.04 3.82 29.37
C HIS A 259 -31.24 3.99 30.68
N GLU A 260 -30.05 3.38 30.77
CA GLU A 260 -29.21 3.46 31.97
C GLU A 260 -28.21 4.61 31.92
N THR A 261 -27.85 5.08 30.73
CA THR A 261 -26.98 6.23 30.48
C THR A 261 -27.79 7.27 29.71
N ASP A 262 -27.59 8.55 29.99
CA ASP A 262 -28.22 9.64 29.23
C ASP A 262 -27.61 9.79 27.81
N ASP A 263 -27.56 8.71 27.09
CA ASP A 263 -27.05 8.71 25.72
C ASP A 263 -28.17 9.13 24.77
N VAL A 264 -27.89 10.20 24.01
CA VAL A 264 -28.87 10.82 23.12
C VAL A 264 -28.30 10.88 21.70
N GLN A 265 -29.14 10.56 20.74
CA GLN A 265 -28.83 10.76 19.32
C GLN A 265 -29.82 11.77 18.72
N ILE A 266 -29.29 12.80 18.11
CA ILE A 266 -30.07 13.85 17.44
C ILE A 266 -29.61 13.90 15.98
N SER A 267 -30.57 13.87 15.07
CA SER A 267 -30.29 14.07 13.64
C SER A 267 -31.25 15.09 13.06
N GLY A 268 -30.84 15.79 12.02
CA GLY A 268 -31.67 16.80 11.40
C GLY A 268 -30.94 17.61 10.34
N THR A 269 -31.52 18.76 10.08
CA THR A 269 -30.99 19.70 9.09
C THR A 269 -30.88 21.09 9.72
N VAL A 270 -29.76 21.75 9.46
CA VAL A 270 -29.63 23.18 9.71
C VAL A 270 -29.92 23.90 8.40
N ARG A 271 -30.94 24.73 8.41
CA ARG A 271 -31.39 25.50 7.25
C ARG A 271 -31.00 26.95 7.40
N ASP A 272 -30.47 27.54 6.37
CA ASP A 272 -30.29 28.95 6.16
C ASP A 272 -31.33 29.42 5.16
N ASP A 273 -32.08 30.48 5.43
CA ASP A 273 -33.20 30.96 4.61
C ASP A 273 -32.80 31.77 3.39
N ARG A 274 -31.51 32.05 3.22
CA ARG A 274 -31.04 32.81 2.04
C ARG A 274 -31.20 32.04 0.74
N PRO A 275 -31.53 32.72 -0.36
CA PRO A 275 -31.52 32.09 -1.68
C PRO A 275 -30.15 31.55 -2.03
N ARG A 276 -30.07 30.26 -2.37
CA ARG A 276 -28.82 29.51 -2.69
C ARG A 276 -27.96 29.12 -1.47
N SER A 277 -28.46 29.26 -0.26
CA SER A 277 -27.75 28.65 0.88
C SER A 277 -27.93 27.14 0.87
N GLU A 278 -26.91 26.47 1.30
CA GLU A 278 -26.88 25.02 1.35
C GLU A 278 -27.32 24.55 2.75
N HIS A 279 -28.20 23.55 2.75
CA HIS A 279 -28.64 22.95 4.00
C HIS A 279 -27.55 22.02 4.53
N MET A 280 -27.26 22.12 5.82
CA MET A 280 -26.33 21.23 6.49
C MET A 280 -27.12 20.09 7.17
N HIS A 281 -26.91 18.87 6.71
CA HIS A 281 -27.40 17.67 7.38
C HIS A 281 -26.45 17.30 8.52
N PHE A 282 -26.97 16.90 9.67
CA PHE A 282 -26.16 16.54 10.82
C PHE A 282 -26.69 15.33 11.58
N LEU A 283 -25.77 14.69 12.30
CA LEU A 283 -26.04 13.70 13.34
C LEU A 283 -25.12 13.99 14.52
N VAL A 284 -25.68 14.11 15.71
CA VAL A 284 -24.97 14.25 16.98
C VAL A 284 -25.23 13.02 17.83
N ARG A 285 -24.17 12.39 18.30
CA ARG A 285 -24.24 11.41 19.39
C ARG A 285 -23.66 12.05 20.63
N GLN A 286 -24.48 12.13 21.65
CA GLN A 286 -24.09 12.69 22.93
C GLN A 286 -24.16 11.61 24.01
N ARG A 287 -23.15 11.56 24.86
CA ARG A 287 -23.04 10.62 25.94
C ARG A 287 -22.69 11.36 27.24
N VAL A 288 -23.39 11.03 28.28
CA VAL A 288 -23.05 11.42 29.63
C VAL A 288 -22.64 10.15 30.38
N PRO A 289 -21.38 9.75 30.34
CA PRO A 289 -20.91 8.60 31.09
C PRO A 289 -21.07 8.94 32.59
N GLY A 290 -21.99 8.29 33.26
CA GLY A 290 -22.35 8.55 34.65
C GLY A 290 -21.19 8.62 35.64
N ALA A 291 -21.30 8.19 36.84
CA ALA A 291 -20.23 8.18 37.86
C ALA A 291 -19.15 7.10 37.55
N VAL A 292 -18.78 6.92 36.27
CA VAL A 292 -17.75 5.98 35.89
C VAL A 292 -16.37 6.49 36.32
N LEU A 293 -15.61 5.66 36.98
CA LEU A 293 -14.20 5.94 37.22
C LEU A 293 -13.49 6.17 35.85
N PRO A 294 -12.61 7.19 35.65
CA PRO A 294 -12.00 7.97 36.78
C PRO A 294 -12.71 9.27 37.18
N PHE A 295 -13.80 9.66 36.54
CA PHE A 295 -14.42 10.98 36.71
C PHE A 295 -14.87 11.25 38.12
N GLY A 296 -15.45 10.26 38.79
CA GLY A 296 -15.83 10.36 40.20
C GLY A 296 -14.64 10.61 41.13
N ALA A 297 -13.56 9.87 40.91
CA ALA A 297 -12.32 9.99 41.69
C ALA A 297 -11.66 11.36 41.48
N LEU A 298 -11.62 11.86 40.24
CA LEU A 298 -11.08 13.18 39.90
C LEU A 298 -11.83 14.31 40.64
N ARG A 299 -13.15 14.26 40.62
CA ARG A 299 -13.99 15.25 41.34
C ARG A 299 -13.84 15.18 42.85
N ALA A 300 -13.54 14.03 43.40
CA ALA A 300 -13.35 13.86 44.84
C ALA A 300 -11.99 14.37 45.34
N THR A 301 -11.08 14.76 44.46
CA THR A 301 -9.76 15.27 44.87
C THR A 301 -9.87 16.65 45.55
N LYS A 302 -9.00 16.88 46.51
CA LYS A 302 -8.92 18.21 47.15
C LYS A 302 -8.49 19.33 46.20
N SER A 303 -7.83 18.95 45.12
CA SER A 303 -7.32 19.85 44.06
C SER A 303 -8.35 20.10 42.95
N TRP A 304 -9.57 19.59 43.09
CA TRP A 304 -10.63 19.88 42.13
C TRP A 304 -10.91 21.42 42.11
N PRO A 305 -11.05 22.01 40.92
CA PRO A 305 -11.27 23.44 40.81
C PRO A 305 -12.54 23.88 41.56
N THR A 306 -12.45 25.00 42.22
CA THR A 306 -13.58 25.65 42.92
C THR A 306 -13.86 27.00 42.29
N SER A 307 -15.14 27.30 42.11
CA SER A 307 -15.60 28.60 41.63
C SER A 307 -16.32 29.33 42.73
N MET A 308 -16.15 30.64 42.82
CA MET A 308 -16.92 31.48 43.73
C MET A 308 -18.34 31.62 43.17
N VAL A 309 -19.31 31.27 43.95
CA VAL A 309 -20.74 31.33 43.61
C VAL A 309 -21.44 32.36 44.48
N ILE A 310 -22.38 33.11 43.90
CA ILE A 310 -23.30 33.98 44.68
C ILE A 310 -24.51 33.12 45.05
N THR A 311 -24.74 32.95 46.31
CA THR A 311 -25.94 32.26 46.82
C THR A 311 -27.20 33.12 46.65
N LYS A 312 -28.38 32.51 46.79
CA LYS A 312 -29.65 33.25 46.78
C LYS A 312 -29.72 34.34 47.89
N ALA A 313 -28.97 34.14 49.00
CA ALA A 313 -28.83 35.12 50.06
C ALA A 313 -27.86 36.27 49.75
N GLY A 314 -27.15 36.22 48.60
CA GLY A 314 -26.18 37.23 48.22
C GLY A 314 -24.78 37.05 48.83
N THR A 315 -24.54 35.94 49.52
CA THR A 315 -23.20 35.60 50.05
C THR A 315 -22.32 34.95 48.98
N ARG A 316 -21.01 35.15 49.10
CA ARG A 316 -20.04 34.50 48.20
C ARG A 316 -19.52 33.24 48.86
N GLU A 317 -19.68 32.12 48.20
CA GLU A 317 -19.22 30.82 48.67
C GLU A 317 -18.40 30.10 47.62
N PRO A 318 -17.28 29.49 48.00
CA PRO A 318 -16.56 28.60 47.08
C PRO A 318 -17.34 27.30 46.87
N ARG A 319 -17.63 26.93 45.68
CA ARG A 319 -18.22 25.63 45.32
C ARG A 319 -17.35 24.90 44.35
N PRO A 320 -17.25 23.57 44.45
CA PRO A 320 -16.57 22.75 43.46
C PRO A 320 -17.16 22.97 42.08
N ASP A 321 -16.29 23.08 41.06
CA ASP A 321 -16.75 23.14 39.69
C ASP A 321 -17.51 21.84 39.36
N LYS A 322 -18.71 21.96 38.84
CA LYS A 322 -19.58 20.87 38.48
C LYS A 322 -19.37 20.49 37.01
N ALA A 323 -18.14 20.28 36.61
CA ALA A 323 -17.90 19.70 35.27
C ALA A 323 -18.63 18.35 35.17
N VAL A 324 -19.43 18.19 34.14
CA VAL A 324 -20.10 16.93 33.80
C VAL A 324 -19.23 16.24 32.75
N ALA A 325 -19.05 14.93 32.88
CA ALA A 325 -18.32 14.14 31.86
C ALA A 325 -19.21 13.96 30.62
N GLU A 326 -19.58 15.06 29.99
CA GLU A 326 -20.40 15.08 28.80
C GLU A 326 -19.50 15.07 27.56
N ALA A 327 -19.79 14.17 26.65
CA ALA A 327 -19.07 13.97 25.41
C ALA A 327 -20.05 13.89 24.25
N ALA A 328 -19.73 14.48 23.13
CA ALA A 328 -20.51 14.35 21.90
C ALA A 328 -19.61 14.28 20.67
N VAL A 329 -20.08 13.54 19.68
CA VAL A 329 -19.47 13.53 18.34
C VAL A 329 -20.55 13.96 17.35
N MET A 330 -20.27 15.02 16.60
CA MET A 330 -21.14 15.50 15.54
C MET A 330 -20.53 15.19 14.18
N PHE A 331 -21.33 14.64 13.31
CA PHE A 331 -21.06 14.51 11.90
C PHE A 331 -22.04 15.39 11.13
N ALA A 332 -21.55 16.15 10.17
CA ALA A 332 -22.40 16.99 9.35
C ALA A 332 -21.85 17.09 7.92
N HIS A 333 -22.71 17.39 6.97
CA HIS A 333 -22.31 17.76 5.63
C HIS A 333 -23.24 18.81 5.03
N ALA A 334 -22.67 19.58 4.13
CA ALA A 334 -23.40 20.45 3.21
C ALA A 334 -22.92 20.19 1.79
N ASP A 335 -23.85 20.30 0.82
CA ASP A 335 -23.47 20.19 -0.58
C ASP A 335 -22.67 21.43 -0.99
N LYS A 336 -21.52 21.23 -1.61
CA LYS A 336 -20.60 22.27 -2.05
C LYS A 336 -20.05 21.93 -3.44
N ARG A 337 -19.44 22.90 -4.10
CA ARG A 337 -18.77 22.65 -5.38
C ARG A 337 -17.51 21.80 -5.24
N VAL A 338 -16.99 21.73 -4.03
CA VAL A 338 -15.70 21.15 -3.72
C VAL A 338 -15.77 20.37 -2.42
N GLY A 339 -15.31 19.13 -2.46
CA GLY A 339 -15.28 18.25 -1.30
C GLY A 339 -14.18 18.61 -0.30
N ARG A 340 -14.54 18.69 0.97
CA ARG A 340 -13.62 19.02 2.07
C ARG A 340 -14.02 18.26 3.32
N LEU A 341 -13.06 17.89 4.13
CA LEU A 341 -13.23 17.43 5.50
C LEU A 341 -12.69 18.49 6.45
N ASP A 342 -13.52 18.91 7.40
CA ASP A 342 -13.15 19.75 8.54
C ASP A 342 -13.40 18.94 9.81
N LEU A 343 -12.35 18.51 10.50
CA LEU A 343 -12.39 17.76 11.74
C LEU A 343 -11.79 18.59 12.86
N GLN A 344 -12.53 18.79 13.95
CA GLN A 344 -12.12 19.71 15.00
C GLN A 344 -12.56 19.27 16.39
N TRP A 345 -11.72 19.57 17.38
CA TRP A 345 -12.09 19.50 18.77
C TRP A 345 -12.86 20.75 19.19
N ALA A 346 -13.84 20.55 20.05
CA ALA A 346 -14.67 21.66 20.54
C ALA A 346 -14.98 21.52 22.03
N VAL A 347 -15.11 22.68 22.66
CA VAL A 347 -15.70 22.80 24.00
C VAL A 347 -16.93 23.68 23.83
N PHE A 348 -18.04 23.08 23.42
CA PHE A 348 -19.21 23.71 22.79
C PHE A 348 -18.88 24.42 21.48
N LEU A 349 -17.69 24.92 21.35
CA LEU A 349 -17.22 25.72 20.24
C LEU A 349 -15.87 25.23 19.82
N PRO A 350 -15.56 25.29 18.52
CA PRO A 350 -14.27 24.87 18.00
C PRO A 350 -13.12 25.52 18.76
N ALA A 351 -12.12 24.74 19.10
CA ALA A 351 -10.88 25.25 19.61
C ALA A 351 -10.19 26.10 18.52
N GLU A 352 -9.68 27.27 18.89
CA GLU A 352 -9.13 28.22 17.92
C GLU A 352 -7.72 27.86 17.44
N GLU A 353 -6.97 27.08 18.22
CA GLU A 353 -5.63 26.68 17.84
C GLU A 353 -5.67 25.63 16.73
N GLN A 354 -4.87 25.84 15.70
CA GLN A 354 -4.79 24.95 14.54
C GLN A 354 -4.49 23.48 14.88
N ARG A 355 -3.79 23.23 15.99
CA ARG A 355 -3.51 21.87 16.46
C ARG A 355 -4.76 21.07 16.82
N PHE A 356 -5.88 21.73 17.09
CA PHE A 356 -7.16 21.10 17.40
C PHE A 356 -8.09 20.98 16.20
N SER A 357 -7.63 21.35 15.01
CA SER A 357 -8.38 21.20 13.76
C SER A 357 -7.55 20.56 12.68
N TYR A 358 -8.22 19.82 11.83
CA TYR A 358 -7.64 19.22 10.62
C TYR A 358 -8.55 19.49 9.44
N GLU A 359 -7.98 20.01 8.38
CA GLU A 359 -8.68 20.24 7.12
C GLU A 359 -8.04 19.40 6.03
N ALA A 360 -8.85 18.68 5.27
CA ALA A 360 -8.41 17.91 4.12
C ALA A 360 -9.33 18.12 2.93
N TRP A 361 -8.76 18.06 1.76
CA TRP A 361 -9.49 18.07 0.52
C TRP A 361 -9.95 16.65 0.15
N ILE A 362 -11.19 16.50 -0.32
CA ILE A 362 -11.72 15.21 -0.77
C ILE A 362 -11.91 15.25 -2.29
N PRO A 363 -10.96 14.71 -3.06
CA PRO A 363 -11.06 14.70 -4.52
C PRO A 363 -12.32 13.98 -4.99
N GLY A 364 -13.03 14.58 -5.94
CA GLY A 364 -14.23 13.98 -6.54
C GLY A 364 -15.51 14.05 -5.70
N SER A 365 -15.45 14.58 -4.47
CA SER A 365 -16.63 14.86 -3.67
C SER A 365 -17.15 16.27 -3.94
N SER A 366 -18.47 16.41 -3.89
CA SER A 366 -19.18 17.70 -3.92
C SER A 366 -19.77 18.07 -2.55
N ARG A 367 -19.24 17.49 -1.47
CA ARG A 367 -19.72 17.72 -0.10
C ARG A 367 -18.61 18.21 0.82
N GLU A 368 -18.93 19.21 1.61
CA GLU A 368 -18.12 19.63 2.75
C GLU A 368 -18.59 18.88 3.99
N TYR A 369 -17.72 18.02 4.52
CA TYR A 369 -17.99 17.26 5.74
C TYR A 369 -17.38 17.98 6.94
N ARG A 370 -18.12 17.99 8.03
CA ARG A 370 -17.66 18.53 9.31
C ARG A 370 -17.81 17.47 10.39
N ILE A 371 -16.73 17.21 11.13
CA ILE A 371 -16.71 16.31 12.27
C ILE A 371 -16.26 17.11 13.48
N VAL A 372 -17.09 17.14 14.52
CA VAL A 372 -16.77 17.84 15.75
C VAL A 372 -16.68 16.85 16.91
N LEU A 373 -15.51 16.84 17.55
CA LEU A 373 -15.24 16.06 18.75
C LEU A 373 -15.46 16.99 19.97
N HIS A 374 -16.60 16.87 20.59
CA HIS A 374 -17.03 17.77 21.66
C HIS A 374 -16.95 17.11 23.04
N GLY A 375 -16.57 17.89 24.04
CA GLY A 375 -16.65 17.50 25.45
C GLY A 375 -16.58 18.69 26.38
N GLN A 376 -17.00 18.49 27.63
CA GLN A 376 -16.81 19.49 28.67
C GLN A 376 -15.38 19.49 29.19
N PHE A 377 -14.45 19.84 28.31
CA PHE A 377 -13.04 19.94 28.63
C PHE A 377 -12.74 21.23 29.41
N PHE A 378 -11.74 21.18 30.26
CA PHE A 378 -11.10 22.38 30.76
C PHE A 378 -10.25 22.99 29.66
N VAL A 379 -10.49 24.28 29.43
CA VAL A 379 -9.76 25.05 28.41
C VAL A 379 -8.59 25.80 29.08
N ASP A 380 -7.64 26.21 28.24
CA ASP A 380 -6.57 27.10 28.65
C ASP A 380 -7.11 28.47 29.09
N ALA A 381 -6.25 29.29 29.71
CA ALA A 381 -6.62 30.59 30.17
C ALA A 381 -7.14 31.54 29.07
N GLY A 382 -6.72 31.32 27.84
CA GLY A 382 -7.13 32.07 26.64
C GLY A 382 -8.36 31.52 25.94
N ARG A 383 -8.90 30.40 26.39
CA ARG A 383 -9.97 29.62 25.71
C ARG A 383 -9.70 29.28 24.24
N ARG A 384 -8.41 29.25 23.84
CA ARG A 384 -7.99 28.94 22.47
C ARG A 384 -7.86 27.47 22.23
N GLY A 385 -7.49 26.74 23.28
CA GLY A 385 -7.24 25.31 23.20
C GLY A 385 -7.77 24.58 24.43
N ILE A 386 -7.73 23.27 24.31
CA ILE A 386 -8.06 22.38 25.43
C ILE A 386 -6.77 22.19 26.23
N ALA A 387 -6.84 22.46 27.52
CA ALA A 387 -5.67 22.41 28.39
C ALA A 387 -5.07 20.99 28.41
N ASP A 388 -3.74 20.91 28.27
CA ASP A 388 -2.96 19.68 28.46
C ASP A 388 -3.38 18.47 27.61
N MET A 389 -3.88 18.72 26.41
CA MET A 389 -4.23 17.67 25.43
C MET A 389 -3.03 17.18 24.60
N ASP A 390 -1.81 17.56 24.94
CA ASP A 390 -0.61 17.26 24.14
C ASP A 390 -0.16 15.80 24.21
N ALA A 391 -0.70 15.01 25.12
CA ALA A 391 -0.28 13.64 25.38
C ALA A 391 -1.46 12.65 25.31
N LEU A 392 -2.38 12.85 24.37
CA LEU A 392 -3.50 11.92 24.16
C LEU A 392 -3.09 10.51 23.74
N ASP A 393 -1.87 10.34 23.23
CA ASP A 393 -1.26 9.08 22.85
C ASP A 393 -0.85 8.19 24.03
N LYS A 394 -0.79 8.78 25.23
CA LYS A 394 -0.42 8.06 26.43
C LYS A 394 -1.66 7.71 27.25
N PRO A 395 -1.69 6.51 27.85
CA PRO A 395 -2.72 6.19 28.82
C PRO A 395 -2.68 7.19 29.99
N CYS A 396 -3.83 7.47 30.58
CA CYS A 396 -3.91 8.33 31.76
C CYS A 396 -3.03 7.78 32.87
N GLU A 397 -2.18 8.62 33.43
CA GLU A 397 -1.30 8.26 34.53
C GLU A 397 -2.15 8.00 35.79
N VAL A 398 -1.65 7.15 36.67
CA VAL A 398 -2.30 6.96 37.97
C VAL A 398 -2.17 8.25 38.79
N LEU A 399 -3.29 8.72 39.35
CA LEU A 399 -3.28 9.93 40.20
C LEU A 399 -2.32 9.76 41.40
N PRO A 400 -1.38 10.69 41.61
CA PRO A 400 -0.61 10.72 42.86
C PRO A 400 -1.51 10.95 44.07
N GLU A 401 -1.07 10.60 45.27
CA GLU A 401 -1.84 10.78 46.50
C GLU A 401 -2.28 12.24 46.74
N SER A 402 -1.49 13.22 46.32
CA SER A 402 -1.78 14.64 46.42
C SER A 402 -1.53 15.33 45.08
N PRO A 403 -2.44 15.16 44.09
CA PRO A 403 -2.25 15.74 42.79
C PRO A 403 -2.38 17.26 42.82
N SER A 404 -1.62 17.96 42.00
CA SER A 404 -1.85 19.38 41.76
C SER A 404 -3.12 19.58 40.95
N GLN A 405 -3.71 20.79 41.00
CA GLN A 405 -4.89 21.12 40.19
C GLN A 405 -4.64 20.88 38.69
N HIS A 406 -3.48 21.27 38.19
CA HIS A 406 -3.08 21.05 36.80
C HIS A 406 -3.11 19.55 36.40
N VAL A 407 -2.60 18.66 37.25
CA VAL A 407 -2.64 17.21 37.00
C VAL A 407 -4.08 16.70 36.94
N VAL A 408 -4.94 17.19 37.83
CA VAL A 408 -6.36 16.79 37.87
C VAL A 408 -7.09 17.23 36.58
N LEU A 409 -6.87 18.47 36.14
CA LEU A 409 -7.48 18.99 34.90
C LEU A 409 -6.99 18.29 33.66
N LYS A 410 -5.67 18.08 33.59
CA LYS A 410 -5.06 17.29 32.51
C LYS A 410 -5.67 15.89 32.41
N GLN A 411 -5.76 15.19 33.52
CA GLN A 411 -6.30 13.84 33.54
C GLN A 411 -7.80 13.80 33.22
N TRP A 412 -8.55 14.83 33.67
CA TRP A 412 -9.95 15.00 33.26
C TRP A 412 -10.07 15.10 31.74
N ASN A 413 -9.32 16.01 31.13
CA ASN A 413 -9.37 16.21 29.66
C ASN A 413 -8.96 14.97 28.90
N GLN A 414 -7.88 14.33 29.28
CA GLN A 414 -7.41 13.08 28.64
C GLN A 414 -8.43 11.94 28.79
N SER A 415 -8.96 11.74 29.99
CA SER A 415 -9.96 10.70 30.26
C SER A 415 -11.25 10.94 29.46
N LEU A 416 -11.71 12.20 29.41
CA LEU A 416 -12.91 12.57 28.66
C LEU A 416 -12.72 12.32 27.16
N ALA A 417 -11.57 12.70 26.61
CA ALA A 417 -11.24 12.43 25.21
C ALA A 417 -11.16 10.92 24.92
N GLN A 418 -10.35 10.19 25.70
CA GLN A 418 -10.02 8.79 25.43
C GLN A 418 -11.16 7.81 25.76
N GLN A 419 -11.94 8.07 26.78
CA GLN A 419 -12.93 7.13 27.32
C GLN A 419 -14.37 7.49 26.97
N ALA A 420 -14.63 8.74 26.58
CA ALA A 420 -15.98 9.18 26.26
C ALA A 420 -16.13 9.69 24.82
N VAL A 421 -15.32 10.66 24.38
CA VAL A 421 -15.49 11.25 23.04
C VAL A 421 -15.06 10.30 21.93
N LEU A 422 -13.80 9.84 21.96
CA LEU A 422 -13.22 9.03 20.87
C LEU A 422 -13.93 7.67 20.68
N PRO A 423 -14.37 6.95 21.73
CA PRO A 423 -15.12 5.71 21.55
C PRO A 423 -16.44 5.86 20.79
N GLU A 424 -17.08 7.05 20.84
CA GLU A 424 -18.33 7.30 20.12
C GLU A 424 -18.14 7.64 18.64
N PHE A 425 -16.90 7.81 18.19
CA PHE A 425 -16.61 8.20 16.82
C PHE A 425 -17.11 7.19 15.78
N LEU A 426 -16.72 5.93 15.90
CA LEU A 426 -17.11 4.90 14.92
C LEU A 426 -18.60 4.55 14.97
N PRO A 427 -19.23 4.38 16.15
CA PRO A 427 -20.68 4.27 16.23
C PRO A 427 -21.41 5.46 15.58
N GLY A 428 -20.95 6.68 15.86
CA GLY A 428 -21.48 7.90 15.25
C GLY A 428 -21.32 7.94 13.74
N LEU A 429 -20.14 7.58 13.23
CA LEU A 429 -19.88 7.50 11.78
C LEU A 429 -20.82 6.49 11.11
N SER A 430 -20.99 5.32 11.72
CA SER A 430 -21.88 4.28 11.20
C SER A 430 -23.33 4.75 11.07
N GLU A 431 -23.84 5.41 12.11
CA GLU A 431 -25.20 5.92 12.10
C GLU A 431 -25.35 7.12 11.14
N TYR A 432 -24.33 7.98 11.08
CA TYR A 432 -24.31 9.11 10.17
C TYR A 432 -24.37 8.68 8.70
N VAL A 433 -23.54 7.72 8.31
CA VAL A 433 -23.51 7.19 6.93
C VAL A 433 -24.89 6.65 6.53
N LYS A 434 -25.60 5.97 7.46
CA LYS A 434 -26.95 5.43 7.24
C LYS A 434 -27.99 6.57 7.15
N SER A 435 -28.00 7.48 8.11
CA SER A 435 -29.00 8.55 8.21
C SER A 435 -28.86 9.58 7.08
N ALA A 436 -27.63 9.89 6.69
CA ALA A 436 -27.31 10.81 5.59
C ALA A 436 -27.46 10.15 4.20
N GLY A 437 -27.69 8.84 4.14
CA GLY A 437 -27.83 8.09 2.89
C GLY A 437 -26.62 8.20 1.97
N LEU A 438 -25.40 8.22 2.55
CA LEU A 438 -24.17 8.33 1.78
C LEU A 438 -24.00 7.12 0.85
N LYS A 439 -23.69 7.37 -0.40
CA LYS A 439 -23.36 6.33 -1.38
C LYS A 439 -22.03 5.69 -1.02
N ASP A 440 -21.78 4.51 -1.57
CA ASP A 440 -20.57 3.73 -1.33
C ASP A 440 -19.27 4.52 -1.63
N ASP A 441 -19.25 5.24 -2.76
CA ASP A 441 -18.11 6.06 -3.17
C ASP A 441 -17.88 7.27 -2.23
N GLU A 442 -18.95 7.90 -1.79
CA GLU A 442 -18.90 9.03 -0.85
C GLU A 442 -18.41 8.57 0.51
N THR A 443 -18.90 7.41 0.98
CA THR A 443 -18.45 6.79 2.23
C THR A 443 -16.98 6.40 2.16
N ALA A 444 -16.54 5.83 1.03
CA ALA A 444 -15.14 5.51 0.81
C ALA A 444 -14.26 6.76 0.80
N ALA A 445 -14.69 7.84 0.14
CA ALA A 445 -13.95 9.09 0.08
C ALA A 445 -13.83 9.76 1.46
N LEU A 446 -14.93 9.81 2.21
CA LEU A 446 -14.93 10.31 3.59
C LEU A 446 -14.02 9.47 4.50
N THR A 447 -14.14 8.15 4.44
CA THR A 447 -13.31 7.24 5.24
C THR A 447 -11.83 7.42 4.91
N ARG A 448 -11.48 7.58 3.64
CA ARG A 448 -10.08 7.83 3.22
C ARG A 448 -9.56 9.13 3.80
N ALA A 449 -10.32 10.22 3.73
CA ALA A 449 -9.91 11.50 4.29
C ALA A 449 -9.71 11.41 5.82
N ILE A 450 -10.53 10.63 6.53
CA ILE A 450 -10.35 10.37 7.97
C ILE A 450 -9.07 9.54 8.22
N VAL A 451 -8.79 8.52 7.42
CA VAL A 451 -7.54 7.72 7.50
C VAL A 451 -6.32 8.59 7.24
N GLU A 452 -6.38 9.46 6.24
CA GLU A 452 -5.31 10.40 5.92
C GLU A 452 -5.08 11.39 7.07
N CYS A 453 -6.16 11.86 7.70
CA CYS A 453 -6.09 12.66 8.92
C CYS A 453 -5.35 11.91 10.02
N ALA A 454 -5.67 10.64 10.23
CA ALA A 454 -5.03 9.82 11.24
C ALA A 454 -3.57 9.47 10.91
N ALA A 455 -3.23 9.40 9.63
CA ALA A 455 -1.89 9.07 9.13
C ALA A 455 -0.96 10.29 8.98
N ALA A 456 -1.51 11.50 8.91
CA ALA A 456 -0.75 12.74 8.68
C ALA A 456 0.07 13.13 9.91
N GLY A 457 1.08 12.33 10.20
CA GLY A 457 1.93 12.43 11.37
C GLY A 457 3.08 13.41 11.22
N ASP A 458 2.81 14.70 11.22
CA ASP A 458 3.85 15.67 11.56
C ASP A 458 3.69 16.05 13.04
N ALA A 459 4.60 15.53 13.86
CA ALA A 459 4.47 15.48 15.32
C ALA A 459 4.34 16.86 16.02
N GLY A 460 4.58 17.95 15.32
CA GLY A 460 4.57 19.28 15.90
C GLY A 460 3.22 20.01 15.83
N SER A 461 2.36 19.72 14.88
CA SER A 461 1.17 20.53 14.61
C SER A 461 -0.18 19.80 14.76
N ARG A 462 -0.19 18.48 15.05
CA ARG A 462 -1.41 17.66 14.99
C ARG A 462 -1.54 16.64 16.12
N VAL A 463 -0.96 16.93 17.25
CA VAL A 463 -0.89 16.02 18.41
C VAL A 463 -2.26 15.54 18.88
N ALA A 464 -3.30 16.33 18.66
CA ALA A 464 -4.65 16.01 19.13
C ALA A 464 -5.37 14.93 18.29
N PHE A 465 -4.85 14.55 17.11
CA PHE A 465 -5.51 13.59 16.23
C PHE A 465 -4.69 12.34 15.95
N TYR A 466 -3.38 12.49 15.89
CA TYR A 466 -2.45 11.39 15.71
C TYR A 466 -2.13 10.78 17.07
N PRO A 467 -1.65 9.76 17.22
CA PRO A 467 -1.88 8.35 17.30
C PRO A 467 -3.14 7.94 18.09
N THR A 468 -3.86 8.89 18.66
CA THR A 468 -5.09 8.65 19.44
C THR A 468 -6.17 7.96 18.62
N PHE A 469 -6.17 8.22 17.32
CA PHE A 469 -7.20 7.73 16.42
C PHE A 469 -7.24 6.20 16.40
N GLN A 470 -6.11 5.55 16.16
CA GLN A 470 -6.06 4.10 16.13
C GLN A 470 -6.26 3.49 17.51
N GLN A 471 -5.64 4.09 18.53
CA GLN A 471 -5.60 3.50 19.85
C GLN A 471 -6.92 3.60 20.62
N PHE A 472 -7.68 4.67 20.41
CA PHE A 472 -8.92 4.93 21.17
C PHE A 472 -10.19 4.84 20.35
N ILE A 473 -10.18 5.26 19.10
CA ILE A 473 -11.36 5.15 18.21
C ILE A 473 -11.58 3.70 17.78
N CYS A 474 -10.53 3.01 17.36
CA CYS A 474 -10.62 1.65 16.86
C CYS A 474 -10.47 0.57 17.94
N LYS A 475 -10.39 0.95 19.23
CA LYS A 475 -10.13 0.00 20.32
C LYS A 475 -11.15 -1.11 20.44
N ARG A 476 -12.41 -0.80 20.24
CA ARG A 476 -13.52 -1.74 20.33
C ARG A 476 -14.10 -2.12 18.98
N PHE A 477 -14.21 -1.15 18.10
CA PHE A 477 -14.86 -1.28 16.83
C PHE A 477 -13.89 -1.06 15.67
N ALA A 478 -14.19 -1.68 14.54
CA ALA A 478 -13.58 -1.41 13.26
C ALA A 478 -14.66 -0.94 12.27
N TRP A 479 -14.33 0.06 11.46
CA TRP A 479 -15.15 0.53 10.36
C TRP A 479 -14.55 0.02 9.06
N ILE A 480 -15.25 -0.89 8.40
CA ILE A 480 -14.73 -1.61 7.23
C ILE A 480 -15.78 -1.66 6.12
N ARG A 481 -15.30 -1.78 4.90
CA ARG A 481 -16.13 -2.20 3.78
C ARG A 481 -16.19 -3.73 3.77
N ARG A 482 -17.24 -4.26 4.38
CA ARG A 482 -17.45 -5.70 4.53
C ARG A 482 -17.85 -6.32 3.20
N LEU A 483 -17.16 -7.39 2.83
CA LEU A 483 -17.50 -8.23 1.69
C LEU A 483 -18.49 -9.31 2.12
N THR A 484 -19.55 -9.49 1.33
CA THR A 484 -20.56 -10.54 1.50
C THR A 484 -20.82 -11.21 0.15
N LYS A 485 -21.49 -12.36 0.14
CA LYS A 485 -21.84 -13.02 -1.12
C LYS A 485 -22.74 -12.16 -2.01
N SER A 486 -23.55 -11.30 -1.41
CA SER A 486 -24.50 -10.44 -2.14
C SER A 486 -23.92 -9.08 -2.54
N GLY A 487 -22.70 -8.76 -2.15
CA GLY A 487 -22.09 -7.47 -2.40
C GLY A 487 -21.17 -7.02 -1.29
N SER A 488 -20.87 -5.72 -1.28
CA SER A 488 -20.10 -5.07 -0.22
C SER A 488 -20.93 -3.99 0.45
N ARG A 489 -20.71 -3.76 1.73
CA ARG A 489 -21.35 -2.68 2.48
C ARG A 489 -20.41 -2.16 3.56
N TRP A 490 -20.56 -0.90 3.90
CA TRP A 490 -19.86 -0.32 5.05
C TRP A 490 -20.54 -0.77 6.33
N GLU A 491 -19.73 -1.27 7.26
CA GLU A 491 -20.25 -1.86 8.48
C GLU A 491 -19.30 -1.62 9.66
N LEU A 492 -19.92 -1.42 10.83
CA LEU A 492 -19.22 -1.39 12.11
C LEU A 492 -19.11 -2.82 12.63
N VAL A 493 -17.89 -3.28 12.87
CA VAL A 493 -17.59 -4.63 13.34
C VAL A 493 -16.86 -4.54 14.69
N GLU A 494 -17.11 -5.49 15.56
CA GLU A 494 -16.38 -5.67 16.82
C GLU A 494 -15.33 -6.79 16.67
N PRO A 495 -14.03 -6.44 16.42
CA PRO A 495 -13.01 -7.45 16.09
C PRO A 495 -12.73 -8.48 17.19
N ALA A 496 -13.05 -8.16 18.45
CA ALA A 496 -12.95 -9.09 19.57
C ALA A 496 -13.96 -10.26 19.47
N ILE A 497 -15.11 -10.03 18.80
CA ILE A 497 -16.16 -11.01 18.60
C ILE A 497 -16.05 -11.62 17.20
N GLU A 498 -15.81 -10.79 16.21
CA GLU A 498 -15.72 -11.15 14.80
C GLU A 498 -14.42 -10.59 14.21
N PRO A 499 -13.29 -11.33 14.29
CA PRO A 499 -12.02 -10.88 13.75
C PRO A 499 -12.09 -10.56 12.26
N VAL A 500 -11.43 -9.49 11.84
CA VAL A 500 -11.48 -8.96 10.48
C VAL A 500 -10.33 -9.50 9.65
N LEU A 501 -10.63 -10.22 8.59
CA LEU A 501 -9.66 -10.70 7.60
C LEU A 501 -9.77 -9.89 6.31
N SER A 502 -8.64 -9.48 5.75
CA SER A 502 -8.61 -8.74 4.49
C SER A 502 -8.69 -9.67 3.28
N LEU A 503 -9.46 -9.27 2.28
CA LEU A 503 -9.54 -9.91 0.97
C LEU A 503 -9.33 -8.88 -0.14
N PRO A 504 -8.79 -9.28 -1.30
CA PRO A 504 -8.76 -8.41 -2.47
C PRO A 504 -10.16 -7.94 -2.86
N ALA A 505 -10.24 -6.72 -3.36
CA ALA A 505 -11.50 -6.19 -3.86
C ALA A 505 -12.09 -7.09 -4.97
N PRO A 506 -13.33 -7.54 -4.87
CA PRO A 506 -13.99 -8.18 -5.99
C PRO A 506 -14.27 -7.13 -7.09
N PRO A 507 -14.34 -7.53 -8.36
CA PRO A 507 -14.78 -6.63 -9.42
C PRO A 507 -16.22 -6.14 -9.15
N LEU A 508 -16.51 -4.91 -9.56
CA LEU A 508 -17.79 -4.25 -9.32
C LEU A 508 -19.04 -5.06 -9.72
N HIS A 509 -18.91 -5.92 -10.72
CA HIS A 509 -20.02 -6.72 -11.25
C HIS A 509 -20.04 -8.18 -10.76
N ASP A 510 -19.15 -8.56 -9.86
CA ASP A 510 -18.99 -9.94 -9.43
C ASP A 510 -18.62 -10.05 -7.95
N ALA A 511 -19.59 -9.71 -7.11
CA ALA A 511 -19.44 -9.76 -5.65
C ALA A 511 -19.22 -11.19 -5.11
N GLU A 512 -19.67 -12.21 -5.83
CA GLU A 512 -19.52 -13.61 -5.43
C GLU A 512 -18.12 -14.18 -5.70
N ARG A 513 -17.30 -13.48 -6.49
CA ARG A 513 -15.98 -13.96 -6.89
C ARG A 513 -15.11 -14.44 -5.73
N PRO A 514 -15.02 -13.76 -4.58
CA PRO A 514 -14.23 -14.23 -3.44
C PRO A 514 -14.63 -15.65 -3.00
N TRP A 515 -15.93 -15.92 -2.95
CA TRP A 515 -16.46 -17.22 -2.51
C TRP A 515 -16.38 -18.32 -3.58
N ARG A 516 -16.35 -17.93 -4.86
CA ARG A 516 -16.04 -18.88 -5.95
C ARG A 516 -14.56 -19.21 -5.99
N ALA A 517 -13.71 -18.20 -5.95
CA ALA A 517 -12.26 -18.38 -6.03
C ALA A 517 -11.67 -19.04 -4.77
N LEU A 518 -12.30 -18.82 -3.62
CA LEU A 518 -11.92 -19.34 -2.31
C LEU A 518 -13.13 -20.01 -1.63
N PRO A 519 -13.55 -21.21 -2.06
CA PRO A 519 -14.74 -21.88 -1.51
C PRO A 519 -14.67 -22.10 -0.01
N GLY A 520 -13.48 -22.29 0.53
CA GLY A 520 -13.24 -22.50 1.94
C GLY A 520 -13.62 -21.31 2.83
N LEU A 521 -13.80 -20.08 2.27
CA LEU A 521 -14.31 -18.93 3.01
C LEU A 521 -15.68 -19.19 3.65
N ALA A 522 -16.52 -19.98 3.00
CA ALA A 522 -17.83 -20.33 3.51
C ALA A 522 -17.79 -21.14 4.85
N ALA A 523 -16.66 -21.76 5.13
CA ALA A 523 -16.42 -22.51 6.37
C ALA A 523 -15.75 -21.67 7.47
N LEU A 524 -15.41 -20.42 7.20
CA LEU A 524 -14.80 -19.49 8.17
C LEU A 524 -15.90 -18.67 8.87
N ASN A 525 -16.82 -19.34 9.54
CA ASN A 525 -17.83 -18.67 10.34
C ASN A 525 -17.20 -17.93 11.51
N GLY A 526 -17.72 -16.74 11.83
CA GLY A 526 -17.21 -15.91 12.92
C GLY A 526 -16.07 -14.95 12.50
N TYR A 527 -15.80 -14.83 11.20
CA TYR A 527 -14.87 -13.84 10.66
C TYR A 527 -15.58 -12.85 9.74
N ALA A 528 -15.22 -11.57 9.85
CA ALA A 528 -15.61 -10.56 8.90
C ALA A 528 -14.54 -10.45 7.80
N PHE A 529 -14.97 -10.29 6.55
CA PHE A 529 -14.06 -10.11 5.42
C PHE A 529 -14.10 -8.66 4.97
N ALA A 530 -12.98 -7.96 5.06
CA ALA A 530 -12.84 -6.59 4.63
C ALA A 530 -12.24 -6.49 3.23
N ASP A 531 -12.71 -5.53 2.46
CA ASP A 531 -12.09 -5.13 1.20
C ASP A 531 -10.74 -4.48 1.48
N ALA A 532 -9.65 -5.13 1.10
CA ALA A 532 -8.29 -4.65 1.31
C ALA A 532 -7.94 -3.37 0.53
N ALA A 533 -8.66 -3.07 -0.54
CA ALA A 533 -8.46 -1.86 -1.34
C ALA A 533 -9.24 -0.66 -0.79
N ALA A 534 -10.25 -0.91 0.05
CA ALA A 534 -11.03 0.14 0.67
C ALA A 534 -10.27 0.73 1.88
N PRO A 535 -10.37 2.05 2.10
CA PRO A 535 -9.87 2.63 3.33
C PRO A 535 -10.64 2.05 4.51
N CYS A 536 -9.97 1.80 5.62
CA CYS A 536 -10.62 1.28 6.82
C CYS A 536 -10.10 1.97 8.08
N LEU A 537 -10.90 1.96 9.13
CA LEU A 537 -10.54 2.43 10.45
C LEU A 537 -10.56 1.22 11.40
N ALA A 538 -9.38 0.67 11.68
CA ALA A 538 -9.21 -0.52 12.50
C ALA A 538 -7.83 -0.54 13.18
N ILE A 539 -7.71 -1.21 14.30
CA ILE A 539 -6.42 -1.45 15.02
C ILE A 539 -5.59 -2.55 14.34
N GLY A 540 -5.77 -2.81 13.10
CA GLY A 540 -5.16 -3.90 12.39
C GLY A 540 -6.19 -4.98 12.06
N HIS A 541 -5.94 -5.65 10.99
CA HIS A 541 -6.71 -6.82 10.60
C HIS A 541 -6.12 -8.04 11.31
N ALA A 542 -6.97 -9.01 11.58
CA ALA A 542 -6.49 -10.34 11.95
C ALA A 542 -5.60 -10.84 10.82
N THR A 543 -4.46 -11.42 11.18
CA THR A 543 -3.58 -12.01 10.19
C THR A 543 -4.12 -13.34 9.71
N TRP A 544 -3.96 -13.63 8.44
CA TRP A 544 -4.23 -14.96 7.90
C TRP A 544 -3.22 -15.94 8.48
N GLU A 545 -3.52 -16.52 9.63
CA GLU A 545 -2.72 -17.60 10.17
C GLU A 545 -2.70 -18.82 9.23
N THR A 546 -1.64 -19.61 9.29
CA THR A 546 -1.45 -20.81 8.44
C THR A 546 -2.70 -21.68 8.37
N GLY A 547 -3.31 -21.97 9.52
CA GLY A 547 -4.51 -22.79 9.58
C GLY A 547 -5.74 -22.16 8.92
N LEU A 548 -5.89 -20.83 8.99
CA LEU A 548 -6.97 -20.09 8.34
C LEU A 548 -6.77 -20.06 6.83
N LEU A 549 -5.54 -19.78 6.39
CA LEU A 549 -5.19 -19.75 4.98
C LEU A 549 -5.44 -21.11 4.31
N LEU A 550 -4.99 -22.19 4.94
CA LEU A 550 -5.23 -23.56 4.45
C LEU A 550 -6.73 -23.91 4.37
N ARG A 551 -7.53 -23.45 5.35
CA ARG A 551 -8.99 -23.63 5.29
C ARG A 551 -9.61 -22.82 4.15
N ALA A 552 -9.19 -21.59 3.92
CA ALA A 552 -9.68 -20.77 2.82
C ALA A 552 -9.38 -21.39 1.45
N LEU A 553 -8.20 -21.99 1.29
CA LEU A 553 -7.77 -22.67 0.07
C LEU A 553 -8.42 -24.04 -0.13
N LYS A 554 -9.13 -24.56 0.89
CA LYS A 554 -9.78 -25.87 0.80
C LYS A 554 -10.97 -25.82 -0.15
N GLY A 555 -11.09 -26.83 -1.01
CA GLY A 555 -12.20 -26.97 -1.95
C GLY A 555 -12.01 -26.28 -3.29
N ILE A 556 -10.82 -25.71 -3.55
CA ILE A 556 -10.45 -25.24 -4.88
C ILE A 556 -10.32 -26.45 -5.80
N ASP A 557 -11.13 -26.51 -6.83
CA ASP A 557 -11.20 -27.60 -7.79
C ASP A 557 -10.87 -27.15 -9.21
N ALA A 558 -10.82 -28.13 -10.12
CA ALA A 558 -10.50 -27.89 -11.53
C ALA A 558 -11.52 -27.02 -12.26
N GLN A 559 -12.77 -26.89 -11.77
CA GLN A 559 -13.78 -26.05 -12.41
C GLN A 559 -13.55 -24.56 -12.11
N ILE A 560 -13.22 -24.24 -10.88
CA ILE A 560 -12.87 -22.89 -10.44
C ILE A 560 -11.65 -22.41 -11.23
N LEU A 561 -10.70 -23.29 -11.46
CA LEU A 561 -9.44 -22.99 -12.12
C LEU A 561 -9.52 -22.86 -13.65
N LYS A 562 -10.66 -23.21 -14.26
CA LYS A 562 -10.94 -22.93 -15.68
C LYS A 562 -11.34 -21.49 -15.93
N SER A 563 -11.80 -20.78 -14.91
CA SER A 563 -12.13 -19.36 -14.98
C SER A 563 -10.86 -18.53 -14.80
N GLY A 564 -10.34 -17.95 -15.86
CA GLY A 564 -9.17 -17.08 -15.80
C GLY A 564 -9.32 -15.92 -14.81
N THR A 565 -10.55 -15.47 -14.60
CA THR A 565 -10.88 -14.36 -13.67
C THR A 565 -10.87 -14.79 -12.21
N ASP A 566 -11.27 -16.01 -11.90
CA ASP A 566 -11.22 -16.55 -10.52
C ASP A 566 -9.78 -16.91 -10.14
N LEU A 567 -8.98 -17.40 -11.10
CA LEU A 567 -7.53 -17.56 -10.94
C LEU A 567 -6.82 -16.22 -10.65
N GLU A 568 -7.21 -15.15 -11.33
CA GLU A 568 -6.65 -13.83 -11.08
C GLU A 568 -6.96 -13.35 -9.65
N TYR A 569 -8.18 -13.54 -9.19
CA TYR A 569 -8.56 -13.20 -7.84
C TYR A 569 -7.77 -14.00 -6.80
N LEU A 570 -7.63 -15.30 -7.02
CA LEU A 570 -6.81 -16.18 -6.17
C LEU A 570 -5.35 -15.73 -6.13
N ALA A 571 -4.78 -15.35 -7.28
CA ALA A 571 -3.40 -14.86 -7.33
C ALA A 571 -3.23 -13.55 -6.55
N ASN A 572 -4.16 -12.61 -6.68
CA ASN A 572 -4.14 -11.36 -5.93
C ASN A 572 -4.27 -11.61 -4.42
N PHE A 573 -5.10 -12.56 -4.01
CA PHE A 573 -5.22 -12.96 -2.61
C PHE A 573 -3.92 -13.55 -2.08
N LEU A 574 -3.31 -14.47 -2.80
CA LEU A 574 -2.04 -15.09 -2.42
C LEU A 574 -0.89 -14.06 -2.39
N GLU A 575 -0.86 -13.12 -3.34
CA GLU A 575 0.14 -12.05 -3.36
C GLU A 575 0.02 -11.13 -2.13
N MET A 576 -1.20 -10.80 -1.75
CA MET A 576 -1.48 -9.89 -0.63
C MET A 576 -1.10 -10.51 0.73
N GLU A 577 -1.42 -11.78 0.94
CA GLU A 577 -1.34 -12.41 2.26
C GLU A 577 -0.24 -13.46 2.37
N ALA A 578 -0.05 -14.29 1.35
CA ALA A 578 0.89 -15.41 1.43
C ALA A 578 2.36 -14.98 1.40
N ALA A 579 2.68 -13.80 0.89
CA ALA A 579 4.04 -13.26 0.92
C ALA A 579 4.63 -13.19 2.35
N ARG A 580 3.77 -13.08 3.36
CA ARG A 580 4.15 -13.10 4.79
C ARG A 580 4.50 -14.49 5.30
N TYR A 581 3.97 -15.55 4.69
CA TYR A 581 4.02 -16.94 5.18
C TYR A 581 4.80 -17.91 4.29
N VAL A 582 5.36 -17.44 3.20
CA VAL A 582 6.09 -18.23 2.17
C VAL A 582 7.18 -19.14 2.76
N ARG A 583 7.62 -18.90 3.98
CA ARG A 583 8.69 -19.66 4.64
C ARG A 583 8.22 -20.88 5.47
N THR A 584 6.94 -21.09 5.68
CA THR A 584 6.45 -22.26 6.43
C THR A 584 6.17 -23.43 5.48
N GLY A 585 6.70 -24.62 5.84
CA GLY A 585 6.63 -25.81 4.99
C GLY A 585 5.21 -26.20 4.58
N ASP A 586 4.27 -26.13 5.50
CA ASP A 586 2.87 -26.51 5.26
C ASP A 586 2.16 -25.65 4.22
N ILE A 587 2.45 -24.35 4.22
CA ILE A 587 1.90 -23.42 3.22
C ILE A 587 2.53 -23.68 1.86
N GLN A 588 3.83 -23.92 1.80
CA GLN A 588 4.52 -24.23 0.55
C GLN A 588 3.96 -25.52 -0.05
N ASP A 589 3.71 -26.55 0.74
CA ASP A 589 3.11 -27.81 0.28
C ASP A 589 1.67 -27.57 -0.24
N ALA A 590 0.88 -26.74 0.45
CA ALA A 590 -0.47 -26.39 0.01
C ALA A 590 -0.48 -25.57 -1.28
N LEU A 591 0.44 -24.61 -1.42
CA LEU A 591 0.59 -23.80 -2.64
C LEU A 591 1.07 -24.65 -3.82
N VAL A 592 1.98 -25.57 -3.61
CA VAL A 592 2.43 -26.55 -4.61
C VAL A 592 1.26 -27.43 -5.05
N ALA A 593 0.49 -27.95 -4.11
CA ALA A 593 -0.69 -28.78 -4.41
C ALA A 593 -1.74 -27.98 -5.20
N LEU A 594 -2.00 -26.74 -4.80
CA LEU A 594 -2.91 -25.84 -5.47
C LEU A 594 -2.44 -25.54 -6.92
N LEU A 595 -1.19 -25.13 -7.09
CA LEU A 595 -0.64 -24.82 -8.39
C LEU A 595 -0.61 -26.07 -9.30
N ARG A 596 -0.33 -27.24 -8.73
CA ARG A 596 -0.43 -28.52 -9.46
C ARG A 596 -1.83 -28.77 -9.99
N THR A 597 -2.84 -28.59 -9.15
CA THR A 597 -4.25 -28.72 -9.54
C THR A 597 -4.60 -27.73 -10.65
N CYS A 598 -4.13 -26.47 -10.53
CA CYS A 598 -4.28 -25.45 -11.58
C CYS A 598 -3.67 -25.90 -12.89
N LEU A 599 -2.41 -26.32 -12.85
CA LEU A 599 -1.65 -26.69 -14.06
C LEU A 599 -2.17 -27.98 -14.70
N GLN A 600 -2.76 -28.89 -13.93
CA GLN A 600 -3.43 -30.10 -14.45
C GLN A 600 -4.76 -29.79 -15.14
N ALA A 601 -5.48 -28.79 -14.65
CA ALA A 601 -6.79 -28.41 -15.15
C ALA A 601 -6.74 -27.55 -16.41
N VAL A 602 -5.65 -26.83 -16.63
CA VAL A 602 -5.48 -25.87 -17.75
C VAL A 602 -4.49 -26.43 -18.78
N ARG A 603 -4.78 -26.22 -20.06
CA ARG A 603 -3.83 -26.58 -21.13
C ARG A 603 -2.55 -25.73 -21.04
N LEU A 604 -1.45 -26.29 -21.45
CA LEU A 604 -0.17 -25.56 -21.48
C LEU A 604 -0.24 -24.27 -22.33
N VAL A 605 -1.02 -24.26 -23.41
CA VAL A 605 -1.29 -23.08 -24.23
C VAL A 605 -2.02 -22.01 -23.42
N ASP A 606 -3.03 -22.40 -22.66
CA ASP A 606 -3.82 -21.48 -21.84
C ASP A 606 -2.99 -20.94 -20.65
N VAL A 607 -2.11 -21.77 -20.09
CA VAL A 607 -1.12 -21.31 -19.08
C VAL A 607 -0.26 -20.18 -19.66
N ARG A 608 0.16 -20.27 -20.90
CA ARG A 608 0.95 -19.24 -21.58
C ARG A 608 0.14 -17.97 -21.86
N GLN A 609 -1.15 -18.11 -22.21
CA GLN A 609 -2.06 -16.96 -22.38
C GLN A 609 -2.26 -16.21 -21.06
N HIS A 610 -2.28 -16.91 -19.93
CA HIS A 610 -2.42 -16.36 -18.58
C HIS A 610 -1.06 -16.19 -17.87
N ARG A 611 0.01 -16.00 -18.64
CA ARG A 611 1.40 -15.93 -18.15
C ARG A 611 1.59 -15.05 -16.93
N LYS A 612 1.02 -13.83 -16.92
CA LYS A 612 1.16 -12.89 -15.81
C LYS A 612 0.64 -13.46 -14.49
N LEU A 613 -0.44 -14.17 -14.57
CA LEU A 613 -1.16 -14.76 -13.47
C LEU A 613 -0.37 -15.91 -12.83
N PHE A 614 0.02 -16.88 -13.66
CA PHE A 614 0.79 -18.02 -13.17
C PHE A 614 2.15 -17.59 -12.63
N LYS A 615 2.80 -16.59 -13.25
CA LYS A 615 4.05 -16.02 -12.75
C LYS A 615 3.90 -15.47 -11.33
N ARG A 616 2.79 -14.79 -11.02
CA ARG A 616 2.51 -14.29 -9.67
C ARG A 616 2.40 -15.43 -8.65
N ILE A 617 1.66 -16.48 -8.96
CA ILE A 617 1.53 -17.63 -8.07
C ILE A 617 2.89 -18.30 -7.83
N VAL A 618 3.67 -18.48 -8.89
CA VAL A 618 5.00 -19.09 -8.81
C VAL A 618 5.96 -18.26 -7.97
N GLN A 619 5.87 -16.93 -8.02
CA GLN A 619 6.71 -16.03 -7.21
C GLN A 619 6.49 -16.19 -5.69
N LEU A 620 5.35 -16.71 -5.29
CA LEU A 620 5.05 -16.98 -3.87
C LEU A 620 5.67 -18.27 -3.36
N LEU A 621 6.10 -19.15 -4.26
CA LEU A 621 6.74 -20.42 -3.90
C LEU A 621 8.24 -20.23 -3.65
N SER A 622 8.76 -20.97 -2.68
CA SER A 622 10.20 -21.05 -2.48
C SER A 622 10.88 -21.71 -3.69
N PRO A 623 12.07 -21.27 -4.07
CA PRO A 623 12.79 -21.84 -5.22
C PRO A 623 13.00 -23.35 -5.16
N ASP A 624 13.08 -23.94 -3.98
CA ASP A 624 13.23 -25.36 -3.74
C ASP A 624 11.96 -26.19 -4.00
N ARG A 625 10.83 -25.52 -4.27
CA ARG A 625 9.53 -26.15 -4.54
C ARG A 625 9.10 -26.13 -5.98
N ILE A 626 9.85 -25.47 -6.83
CA ILE A 626 9.56 -25.34 -8.26
C ILE A 626 10.77 -25.70 -9.10
N PHE A 627 10.51 -26.26 -10.26
CA PHE A 627 11.51 -26.51 -11.29
C PHE A 627 11.13 -25.75 -12.56
N ALA A 628 11.92 -24.77 -12.94
CA ALA A 628 11.69 -23.98 -14.13
C ALA A 628 12.48 -24.57 -15.31
N PHE A 629 11.80 -24.85 -16.40
CA PHE A 629 12.45 -25.10 -17.68
C PHE A 629 12.96 -23.77 -18.23
N GLY A 630 14.03 -23.52 -18.75
CA GLY A 630 14.62 -22.20 -19.08
C GLY A 630 13.85 -21.43 -20.17
N PRO A 631 14.26 -20.19 -20.47
CA PRO A 631 13.58 -19.29 -21.42
C PRO A 631 13.54 -19.80 -22.88
N GLN A 632 14.34 -20.78 -23.20
CA GLN A 632 14.33 -21.42 -24.53
C GLN A 632 13.05 -22.19 -24.84
N ASP A 633 12.22 -22.44 -23.86
CA ASP A 633 10.92 -23.09 -23.99
C ASP A 633 9.91 -22.27 -24.79
N HIS A 634 10.21 -20.99 -25.05
CA HIS A 634 9.37 -20.07 -25.81
C HIS A 634 9.60 -20.17 -27.35
N ALA A 635 10.79 -20.59 -27.75
CA ALA A 635 11.05 -20.76 -29.18
C ALA A 635 10.24 -21.94 -29.68
N ALA A 636 9.66 -21.83 -30.89
CA ALA A 636 8.88 -22.90 -31.51
C ALA A 636 9.63 -24.23 -31.62
N LYS A 637 10.95 -24.24 -31.45
CA LYS A 637 11.84 -25.39 -31.44
C LYS A 637 12.15 -25.97 -30.05
N GLY A 638 11.78 -25.29 -28.96
CA GLY A 638 12.12 -25.69 -27.57
C GLY A 638 10.93 -25.83 -26.65
N ALA A 639 9.70 -25.71 -27.17
CA ALA A 639 8.50 -25.83 -26.35
C ALA A 639 8.40 -27.24 -25.76
N ILE A 640 8.10 -27.31 -24.45
CA ILE A 640 7.81 -28.57 -23.78
C ILE A 640 6.47 -29.08 -24.31
N PRO A 641 6.42 -30.29 -24.90
CA PRO A 641 5.15 -30.85 -25.33
C PRO A 641 4.21 -31.06 -24.14
N GLU A 642 2.93 -30.86 -24.37
CA GLU A 642 1.91 -30.97 -23.29
C GLU A 642 1.88 -32.36 -22.64
N ALA A 643 2.08 -33.40 -23.41
CA ALA A 643 2.11 -34.77 -22.90
C ALA A 643 3.25 -34.97 -21.88
N LEU A 644 4.46 -34.50 -22.20
CA LEU A 644 5.61 -34.55 -21.31
C LEU A 644 5.38 -33.71 -20.07
N TYR A 645 4.85 -32.47 -20.22
CA TYR A 645 4.55 -31.58 -19.11
C TYR A 645 3.56 -32.22 -18.13
N ARG A 646 2.48 -32.84 -18.63
CA ARG A 646 1.50 -33.56 -17.79
C ARG A 646 2.11 -34.75 -17.07
N THR A 647 3.02 -35.49 -17.74
CA THR A 647 3.75 -36.58 -17.10
C THR A 647 4.58 -36.07 -15.91
N LEU A 648 5.29 -34.96 -16.11
CA LEU A 648 6.09 -34.35 -15.04
C LEU A 648 5.26 -33.80 -13.90
N LEU A 649 4.10 -33.16 -14.20
CA LEU A 649 3.16 -32.68 -13.17
C LEU A 649 2.65 -33.78 -12.25
N SER A 650 2.50 -35.01 -12.75
CA SER A 650 2.03 -36.15 -11.97
C SER A 650 3.13 -36.88 -11.21
N ALA A 651 4.39 -36.68 -11.58
CA ALA A 651 5.49 -37.49 -11.11
C ALA A 651 6.04 -37.12 -9.72
N SER A 652 6.02 -35.83 -9.34
CA SER A 652 6.54 -35.36 -8.05
C SER A 652 5.41 -34.97 -7.10
N THR A 653 5.64 -35.11 -5.80
CA THR A 653 4.67 -34.74 -4.77
C THR A 653 4.90 -33.35 -4.20
N ARG A 654 6.14 -32.91 -4.14
CA ARG A 654 6.54 -31.67 -3.43
C ARG A 654 7.04 -30.55 -4.34
N ALA A 655 7.44 -30.88 -5.55
CA ALA A 655 7.96 -29.93 -6.51
C ALA A 655 7.10 -29.86 -7.77
N LEU A 656 7.13 -28.73 -8.46
CA LEU A 656 6.35 -28.49 -9.66
C LEU A 656 7.26 -28.11 -10.83
N PRO A 657 7.13 -28.81 -11.96
CA PRO A 657 7.70 -28.33 -13.22
C PRO A 657 6.84 -27.18 -13.73
N VAL A 658 7.46 -26.03 -13.95
CA VAL A 658 6.81 -24.86 -14.55
C VAL A 658 7.54 -24.46 -15.83
N PRO A 659 6.85 -23.94 -16.86
CA PRO A 659 7.51 -23.35 -18.03
C PRO A 659 8.50 -22.27 -17.60
N GLY A 660 9.65 -22.19 -18.24
CA GLY A 660 10.75 -21.31 -17.83
C GLY A 660 10.39 -19.82 -17.79
N ASP A 661 9.41 -19.42 -18.60
CA ASP A 661 8.85 -18.06 -18.61
C ASP A 661 7.95 -17.73 -17.43
N LEU A 662 7.49 -18.72 -16.72
CA LEU A 662 6.70 -18.58 -15.49
C LEU A 662 7.59 -18.70 -14.24
N GLY A 663 8.80 -19.22 -14.39
CA GLY A 663 9.76 -19.35 -13.31
C GLY A 663 10.28 -18.00 -12.79
N PRO A 664 10.84 -17.97 -11.60
CA PRO A 664 11.54 -16.78 -11.07
C PRO A 664 12.71 -16.42 -11.99
N ASP A 665 12.93 -15.12 -12.18
CA ASP A 665 13.99 -14.64 -13.06
C ASP A 665 15.36 -15.11 -12.53
N GLY A 666 16.09 -15.86 -13.36
CA GLY A 666 17.49 -16.24 -13.12
C GLY A 666 17.72 -17.42 -12.16
N VAL A 667 16.69 -18.07 -11.66
CA VAL A 667 16.85 -19.18 -10.71
C VAL A 667 16.27 -20.46 -11.28
N THR A 668 17.14 -21.45 -11.53
CA THR A 668 16.72 -22.85 -11.58
C THR A 668 16.40 -23.30 -10.15
N ALA A 669 15.16 -23.66 -9.92
CA ALA A 669 14.77 -24.17 -8.62
C ALA A 669 15.49 -25.48 -8.32
N ILE A 670 16.00 -25.58 -7.09
CA ILE A 670 16.65 -26.79 -6.60
C ILE A 670 15.57 -27.61 -5.90
N THR A 671 15.29 -28.78 -6.46
CA THR A 671 14.37 -29.75 -5.84
C THR A 671 15.13 -30.78 -5.04
N SER A 672 14.42 -31.58 -4.23
CA SER A 672 15.02 -32.72 -3.55
C SER A 672 15.44 -33.80 -4.57
N ASP A 673 16.49 -34.53 -4.26
CA ASP A 673 16.98 -35.62 -5.15
C ASP A 673 15.88 -36.67 -5.40
N ALA A 674 15.00 -36.87 -4.44
CA ALA A 674 13.85 -37.79 -4.58
C ALA A 674 12.84 -37.27 -5.65
N ASP A 675 12.57 -35.98 -5.68
CA ASP A 675 11.66 -35.39 -6.67
C ASP A 675 12.30 -35.40 -8.06
N LEU A 676 13.58 -35.10 -8.17
CA LEU A 676 14.35 -35.16 -9.41
C LEU A 676 14.41 -36.59 -9.95
N GLY A 677 14.67 -37.57 -9.06
CA GLY A 677 14.67 -39.00 -9.42
C GLY A 677 13.30 -39.46 -9.93
N ALA A 678 12.21 -39.00 -9.29
CA ALA A 678 10.86 -39.34 -9.73
C ALA A 678 10.52 -38.75 -11.09
N TRP A 679 11.00 -37.56 -11.41
CA TRP A 679 10.83 -36.93 -12.73
C TRP A 679 11.63 -37.63 -13.81
N LEU A 680 12.89 -37.97 -13.52
CA LEU A 680 13.72 -38.75 -14.46
C LEU A 680 13.12 -40.13 -14.78
N ASP A 681 12.61 -40.79 -13.75
CA ASP A 681 11.92 -42.08 -13.93
C ASP A 681 10.62 -41.94 -14.74
N ALA A 682 9.83 -40.89 -14.47
CA ALA A 682 8.61 -40.60 -15.23
C ALA A 682 8.91 -40.29 -16.70
N MET A 683 9.98 -39.53 -16.99
CA MET A 683 10.40 -39.24 -18.36
C MET A 683 10.85 -40.48 -19.10
N THR A 684 11.56 -41.40 -18.44
CA THR A 684 12.01 -42.65 -19.10
C THR A 684 10.87 -43.63 -19.39
N ARG A 685 9.80 -43.60 -18.60
CA ARG A 685 8.59 -44.38 -18.81
C ARG A 685 7.64 -43.76 -19.84
N HIS A 686 7.89 -42.53 -20.23
CA HIS A 686 7.07 -41.89 -21.24
C HIS A 686 7.23 -42.65 -22.58
N ASP A 687 6.09 -43.15 -23.07
CA ASP A 687 6.10 -43.91 -24.32
C ASP A 687 6.30 -42.96 -25.49
N LEU A 688 7.43 -43.12 -26.18
CA LEU A 688 7.82 -42.35 -27.37
C LEU A 688 7.34 -43.03 -28.66
N SER A 689 6.54 -44.10 -28.58
CA SER A 689 5.96 -44.69 -29.77
C SER A 689 5.09 -43.67 -30.53
N GLU A 690 5.20 -43.62 -31.82
CA GLU A 690 4.58 -42.63 -32.71
C GLU A 690 3.06 -42.54 -32.56
N SER A 691 2.41 -43.58 -32.10
CA SER A 691 0.97 -43.63 -31.94
C SER A 691 0.48 -42.94 -30.65
N HIS A 692 1.34 -42.67 -29.66
CA HIS A 692 0.93 -42.20 -28.32
C HIS A 692 1.73 -40.97 -27.84
N SER A 693 2.75 -40.53 -28.52
CA SER A 693 3.74 -39.56 -28.06
C SER A 693 3.24 -38.11 -28.00
N GLY A 694 2.04 -37.79 -28.48
CA GLY A 694 1.52 -36.45 -28.47
C GLY A 694 2.44 -35.38 -29.04
N GLY A 695 3.35 -35.76 -29.98
CA GLY A 695 4.31 -34.87 -30.63
C GLY A 695 5.61 -34.64 -29.84
N VAL A 696 5.90 -35.42 -28.81
CA VAL A 696 7.18 -35.32 -28.06
C VAL A 696 8.28 -35.98 -28.89
N THR A 697 9.32 -35.22 -29.20
CA THR A 697 10.51 -35.76 -29.85
C THR A 697 11.49 -36.32 -28.80
N LYS A 698 12.26 -37.31 -29.18
CA LYS A 698 13.33 -37.89 -28.35
C LYS A 698 14.32 -36.81 -27.87
N ALA A 699 14.64 -35.86 -28.74
CA ALA A 699 15.50 -34.74 -28.41
C ALA A 699 14.91 -33.85 -27.29
N GLN A 700 13.63 -33.55 -27.35
CA GLN A 700 12.94 -32.74 -26.33
C GLN A 700 12.90 -33.44 -24.99
N LEU A 701 12.67 -34.75 -24.96
CA LEU A 701 12.70 -35.56 -23.76
C LEU A 701 14.09 -35.55 -23.11
N LEU A 702 15.14 -35.75 -23.89
CA LEU A 702 16.50 -35.75 -23.37
C LEU A 702 16.94 -34.34 -22.90
N ASP A 703 16.53 -33.29 -23.61
CA ASP A 703 16.79 -31.91 -23.15
C ASP A 703 16.10 -31.60 -21.80
N ALA A 704 14.88 -32.09 -21.64
CA ALA A 704 14.17 -31.95 -20.35
C ALA A 704 14.88 -32.74 -19.25
N SER A 705 15.31 -33.97 -19.53
CA SER A 705 16.08 -34.80 -18.58
C SER A 705 17.38 -34.12 -18.13
N GLU A 706 18.11 -33.53 -19.06
CA GLU A 706 19.35 -32.81 -18.75
C GLU A 706 19.10 -31.59 -17.85
N ARG A 707 17.98 -30.85 -18.06
CA ARG A 707 17.60 -29.74 -17.20
C ARG A 707 17.24 -30.20 -15.78
N VAL A 708 16.56 -31.34 -15.68
CA VAL A 708 16.26 -31.94 -14.37
C VAL A 708 17.55 -32.32 -13.65
N ILE A 709 18.52 -32.92 -14.34
CA ILE A 709 19.81 -33.23 -13.74
C ILE A 709 20.54 -31.99 -13.26
N ARG A 710 20.56 -30.93 -14.06
CA ARG A 710 21.18 -29.65 -13.68
C ARG A 710 20.50 -28.99 -12.46
N ALA A 711 19.21 -29.21 -12.26
CA ALA A 711 18.48 -28.69 -11.11
C ALA A 711 18.97 -29.26 -9.79
N ALA A 712 19.68 -30.37 -9.77
CA ALA A 712 20.34 -30.87 -8.57
C ALA A 712 21.40 -29.89 -8.00
N GLY A 713 21.87 -28.92 -8.78
CA GLY A 713 22.79 -27.89 -8.32
C GLY A 713 24.24 -28.17 -8.64
N ASP A 714 25.08 -28.43 -7.65
CA ASP A 714 26.50 -28.68 -7.85
C ASP A 714 26.79 -30.06 -8.47
N GLU A 715 27.98 -30.23 -9.03
CA GLU A 715 28.41 -31.49 -9.69
C GLU A 715 28.29 -32.69 -8.76
N THR A 716 28.60 -32.56 -7.51
CA THR A 716 28.56 -33.65 -6.53
C THR A 716 27.15 -34.21 -6.37
N ARG A 717 26.16 -33.32 -6.21
CA ARG A 717 24.76 -33.71 -6.14
C ARG A 717 24.24 -34.30 -7.45
N GLN A 718 24.63 -33.71 -8.57
CA GLN A 718 24.24 -34.19 -9.89
C GLN A 718 24.78 -35.60 -10.16
N ILE A 719 26.05 -35.89 -9.78
CA ILE A 719 26.64 -37.21 -9.83
C ILE A 719 25.92 -38.19 -8.88
N SER A 720 25.59 -37.76 -7.66
CA SER A 720 24.81 -38.54 -6.70
C SER A 720 23.43 -38.92 -7.26
N LEU A 721 22.72 -37.96 -7.87
CA LEU A 721 21.44 -38.21 -8.50
C LEU A 721 21.58 -39.20 -9.66
N LEU A 722 22.57 -39.06 -10.54
CA LEU A 722 22.83 -39.96 -11.65
C LEU A 722 23.19 -41.38 -11.18
N ARG A 723 23.92 -41.52 -10.09
CA ARG A 723 24.19 -42.84 -9.49
C ARG A 723 22.92 -43.53 -9.01
N GLN A 724 22.01 -42.79 -8.35
CA GLN A 724 20.73 -43.34 -7.94
C GLN A 724 19.86 -43.76 -9.14
N CYS A 725 19.99 -43.08 -10.25
CA CYS A 725 19.26 -43.29 -11.48
C CYS A 725 20.09 -43.95 -12.57
N SER A 726 21.16 -44.70 -12.20
CA SER A 726 22.21 -45.16 -13.15
C SER A 726 21.71 -45.98 -14.35
N ARG A 727 20.56 -46.63 -14.20
CA ARG A 727 19.96 -47.44 -15.30
C ARG A 727 18.98 -46.70 -16.19
N LEU A 728 18.60 -45.49 -15.80
CA LEU A 728 17.65 -44.70 -16.56
C LEU A 728 18.32 -44.06 -17.77
N LYS A 729 17.70 -44.19 -18.96
CA LYS A 729 18.21 -43.63 -20.24
C LYS A 729 17.90 -42.12 -20.38
N VAL A 730 18.43 -41.33 -19.46
CA VAL A 730 18.15 -39.89 -19.29
C VAL A 730 19.23 -38.99 -19.87
N LEU A 731 20.37 -39.56 -20.25
CA LEU A 731 21.48 -38.79 -20.78
C LEU A 731 21.40 -38.74 -22.29
N ARG A 732 21.62 -37.56 -22.85
CA ARG A 732 21.62 -37.35 -24.29
C ARG A 732 22.97 -37.73 -24.89
N ALA A 733 22.97 -38.64 -25.85
CA ALA A 733 24.11 -38.99 -26.61
C ALA A 733 23.80 -39.04 -28.13
N TYR A 734 24.82 -38.93 -28.92
CA TYR A 734 24.76 -39.15 -30.36
C TYR A 734 25.46 -40.50 -30.62
N LYS A 735 24.77 -41.39 -31.31
CA LYS A 735 25.24 -42.74 -31.52
C LYS A 735 25.15 -43.12 -32.99
N GLY A 736 26.15 -43.90 -33.43
CA GLY A 736 26.14 -44.63 -34.67
C GLY A 736 26.42 -43.80 -35.93
N ALA A 737 26.35 -44.46 -37.08
CA ALA A 737 26.67 -43.92 -38.38
C ALA A 737 25.76 -42.78 -38.82
N ASP A 738 24.49 -42.78 -38.39
CA ASP A 738 23.51 -41.79 -38.79
C ASP A 738 23.47 -40.55 -37.90
N GLY A 739 24.22 -40.56 -36.76
CA GLY A 739 24.31 -39.47 -35.83
C GLY A 739 23.00 -39.17 -35.08
N ASP A 740 22.16 -40.18 -34.95
CA ASP A 740 20.90 -40.09 -34.29
C ASP A 740 21.05 -39.82 -32.79
N ILE A 741 20.15 -38.96 -32.28
CA ILE A 741 20.10 -38.69 -30.86
C ILE A 741 19.51 -39.89 -30.14
N GLU A 742 20.22 -40.42 -29.17
CA GLU A 742 19.77 -41.52 -28.32
C GLU A 742 19.80 -41.17 -26.86
N GLY A 743 18.86 -41.71 -26.06
CA GLY A 743 18.91 -41.74 -24.63
C GLY A 743 19.81 -42.86 -24.15
N VAL A 744 20.83 -42.54 -23.37
CA VAL A 744 21.72 -43.51 -22.75
C VAL A 744 21.69 -43.39 -21.25
N SER A 745 21.98 -44.47 -20.59
CA SER A 745 22.09 -44.49 -19.12
C SER A 745 23.54 -44.24 -18.69
N LEU A 746 23.70 -43.81 -17.45
CA LEU A 746 25.02 -43.66 -16.86
C LEU A 746 25.74 -45.00 -16.85
N ALA A 747 25.04 -46.12 -16.58
CA ALA A 747 25.58 -47.46 -16.63
C ALA A 747 26.13 -47.82 -18.03
N GLU A 748 25.37 -47.50 -19.10
CA GLU A 748 25.85 -47.72 -20.46
C GLU A 748 27.12 -46.92 -20.80
N LEU A 749 27.22 -45.66 -20.30
CA LEU A 749 28.40 -44.82 -20.51
C LEU A 749 29.63 -45.25 -19.70
N THR A 750 29.41 -45.83 -18.52
CA THR A 750 30.49 -46.31 -17.64
C THR A 750 30.92 -47.76 -17.94
N GLU A 751 29.99 -48.63 -18.35
CA GLU A 751 30.23 -50.03 -18.65
C GLU A 751 30.82 -50.26 -20.07
N SER A 752 30.81 -49.21 -20.94
CA SER A 752 31.27 -49.30 -22.31
C SER A 752 32.78 -49.43 -22.52
N HIS A 753 33.54 -49.79 -21.48
CA HIS A 753 34.97 -49.99 -21.53
C HIS A 753 35.38 -51.01 -22.60
N GLY A 754 36.15 -50.50 -23.51
CA GLY A 754 36.69 -51.31 -24.61
C GLY A 754 35.74 -51.53 -25.82
N ARG A 755 34.51 -51.06 -25.76
CA ARG A 755 33.53 -51.20 -26.85
C ARG A 755 32.92 -49.89 -27.38
N GLY A 756 33.30 -48.75 -26.86
CA GLY A 756 32.80 -47.46 -27.28
C GLY A 756 33.62 -46.29 -26.74
N TRP A 757 33.60 -45.22 -27.46
CA TRP A 757 34.28 -43.99 -27.13
C TRP A 757 33.29 -42.94 -26.67
N VAL A 758 33.63 -42.17 -25.63
CA VAL A 758 32.82 -41.06 -25.11
C VAL A 758 33.56 -39.75 -25.29
N PHE A 759 32.92 -38.79 -25.94
CA PHE A 759 33.42 -37.44 -26.15
C PHE A 759 32.45 -36.38 -25.60
N LYS A 760 32.96 -35.21 -25.23
CA LYS A 760 32.16 -34.09 -24.85
C LYS A 760 32.01 -33.07 -25.97
N VAL A 761 30.83 -32.43 -26.07
CA VAL A 761 30.57 -31.30 -26.95
C VAL A 761 30.29 -30.04 -26.11
N SER A 762 30.94 -28.90 -26.44
CA SER A 762 30.84 -27.67 -25.66
C SER A 762 29.57 -26.87 -25.99
N ASP A 763 29.14 -26.82 -27.24
CA ASP A 763 28.00 -26.07 -27.73
C ASP A 763 26.97 -26.99 -28.41
N PRO A 764 25.78 -27.16 -27.82
CA PRO A 764 24.76 -28.05 -28.39
C PRO A 764 24.18 -27.55 -29.72
N ASN A 765 24.40 -26.29 -30.10
CA ASN A 765 23.87 -25.70 -31.31
C ASN A 765 24.88 -25.71 -32.48
N ARG A 766 26.15 -26.03 -32.21
CA ARG A 766 27.13 -26.24 -33.26
C ARG A 766 26.99 -27.65 -33.86
N PRO A 767 27.15 -27.80 -35.13
CA PRO A 767 27.25 -29.13 -35.73
C PRO A 767 28.34 -29.87 -34.95
N LEU A 768 27.98 -31.04 -34.45
CA LEU A 768 28.90 -31.91 -33.72
C LEU A 768 30.09 -32.21 -34.57
N GLY A 769 31.10 -31.47 -34.48
CA GLY A 769 32.32 -31.45 -35.23
C GLY A 769 32.76 -32.74 -35.87
N PHE A 770 33.99 -32.95 -35.98
CA PHE A 770 34.62 -34.08 -36.63
C PHE A 770 34.22 -35.43 -36.00
N VAL A 771 33.97 -35.50 -34.68
CA VAL A 771 33.65 -36.78 -34.02
C VAL A 771 32.30 -37.36 -34.48
N GLN A 772 31.32 -36.57 -34.83
CA GLN A 772 30.06 -37.09 -35.39
C GLN A 772 30.29 -37.65 -36.79
N LYS A 773 31.13 -37.00 -37.59
CA LYS A 773 31.49 -37.49 -38.91
C LYS A 773 32.30 -38.76 -38.80
N LEU A 774 33.22 -38.83 -37.81
CA LEU A 774 33.99 -40.03 -37.52
C LEU A 774 33.08 -41.17 -37.04
N ALA A 775 32.11 -40.89 -36.20
CA ALA A 775 31.15 -41.90 -35.76
C ALA A 775 30.32 -42.50 -36.90
N ARG A 776 29.96 -41.67 -37.89
CA ARG A 776 29.31 -42.13 -39.12
C ARG A 776 30.23 -42.95 -40.01
N ALA A 777 31.49 -42.58 -40.00
CA ALA A 777 32.51 -43.28 -40.79
C ALA A 777 32.98 -44.61 -40.17
N LEU A 778 32.67 -44.83 -38.88
CA LEU A 778 33.10 -46.01 -38.13
C LEU A 778 31.88 -46.83 -37.66
N PRO A 779 31.11 -47.47 -38.54
CA PRO A 779 29.86 -48.14 -38.20
C PRO A 779 29.99 -49.27 -37.14
N GLU A 780 31.18 -49.86 -37.04
CA GLU A 780 31.43 -50.95 -36.10
C GLU A 780 31.79 -50.53 -34.71
N ILE A 781 32.03 -49.20 -34.47
CA ILE A 781 32.47 -48.67 -33.20
C ILE A 781 31.35 -47.82 -32.59
N ARG A 782 31.02 -48.09 -31.37
CA ARG A 782 30.08 -47.28 -30.59
C ARG A 782 30.78 -45.98 -30.17
N VAL A 783 30.37 -44.86 -30.75
CA VAL A 783 30.84 -43.53 -30.32
C VAL A 783 29.70 -42.77 -29.70
N PHE A 784 29.86 -42.41 -28.47
CA PHE A 784 28.93 -41.59 -27.70
C PHE A 784 29.45 -40.16 -27.63
N VAL A 785 28.69 -39.20 -28.12
CA VAL A 785 29.00 -37.77 -27.95
C VAL A 785 27.99 -37.19 -27.04
N VAL A 786 28.44 -36.80 -25.87
CA VAL A 786 27.60 -36.22 -24.81
C VAL A 786 27.92 -34.74 -24.58
N ARG A 787 26.99 -33.97 -24.03
CA ARG A 787 27.26 -32.56 -23.67
C ARG A 787 28.34 -32.49 -22.60
N SER A 788 29.08 -31.36 -22.55
CA SER A 788 30.16 -31.16 -21.57
C SER A 788 29.68 -31.31 -20.14
N THR A 789 28.46 -30.89 -19.83
CA THR A 789 27.85 -31.05 -18.50
C THR A 789 27.66 -32.51 -18.12
N VAL A 790 27.20 -33.32 -19.07
CA VAL A 790 27.04 -34.78 -18.89
C VAL A 790 28.40 -35.47 -18.83
N ALA A 791 29.38 -35.01 -19.63
CA ALA A 791 30.73 -35.54 -19.58
C ALA A 791 31.38 -35.35 -18.21
N SER A 792 31.19 -34.19 -17.57
CA SER A 792 31.70 -33.96 -16.22
C SER A 792 31.05 -34.91 -15.21
N TYR A 793 29.79 -35.25 -15.37
CA TYR A 793 29.11 -36.21 -14.49
C TYR A 793 29.62 -37.61 -14.68
N VAL A 794 29.89 -38.02 -15.95
CA VAL A 794 30.45 -39.31 -16.28
C VAL A 794 31.89 -39.41 -15.78
N ASP A 795 32.72 -38.38 -15.93
CA ASP A 795 34.09 -38.34 -15.39
C ASP A 795 34.13 -38.58 -13.86
N GLY A 796 33.14 -38.00 -13.13
CA GLY A 796 33.08 -38.17 -11.67
C GLY A 796 32.66 -39.57 -11.22
N VAL A 797 32.13 -40.38 -12.11
CA VAL A 797 31.65 -41.77 -11.82
C VAL A 797 32.63 -42.82 -12.34
N ARG A 798 33.45 -42.50 -13.33
CA ARG A 798 34.40 -43.45 -13.92
C ARG A 798 35.52 -43.80 -12.93
N GLU A 799 35.71 -45.08 -12.73
CA GLU A 799 36.75 -45.60 -11.83
C GLU A 799 38.01 -46.06 -12.59
N ASP A 800 38.01 -45.94 -13.93
CA ASP A 800 38.98 -46.55 -14.82
C ASP A 800 40.34 -45.83 -14.98
N GLY A 801 40.47 -44.65 -14.37
CA GLY A 801 41.72 -43.88 -14.42
C GLY A 801 42.10 -43.33 -15.80
N LEU A 802 41.20 -43.40 -16.80
CA LEU A 802 41.45 -42.98 -18.18
C LEU A 802 41.50 -41.47 -18.40
N GLY A 803 41.47 -40.72 -17.32
CA GLY A 803 41.52 -39.26 -17.38
C GLY A 803 40.19 -38.60 -17.82
N ARG A 804 40.23 -37.29 -18.09
CA ARG A 804 39.03 -36.53 -18.49
C ARG A 804 38.51 -36.91 -19.87
N ILE A 805 37.18 -36.94 -19.97
CA ILE A 805 36.52 -37.17 -21.25
C ILE A 805 36.93 -36.07 -22.24
N PRO A 806 37.49 -36.43 -23.42
CA PRO A 806 38.01 -35.46 -24.35
C PRO A 806 36.92 -34.65 -25.05
N SER A 807 37.25 -33.42 -25.44
CA SER A 807 36.37 -32.62 -26.27
C SER A 807 36.23 -33.19 -27.68
N SER A 808 35.02 -33.16 -28.23
CA SER A 808 34.75 -33.50 -29.61
C SER A 808 35.40 -32.53 -30.60
N GLU A 809 35.83 -31.39 -30.14
CA GLU A 809 36.55 -30.36 -30.89
C GLU A 809 38.07 -30.48 -30.73
N ASP A 810 38.53 -31.40 -29.89
CA ASP A 810 39.98 -31.67 -29.71
C ASP A 810 40.49 -32.69 -30.73
N PRO A 811 41.20 -32.24 -31.76
CA PRO A 811 41.70 -33.12 -32.79
C PRO A 811 42.65 -34.20 -32.28
N GLU A 812 43.46 -33.88 -31.28
CA GLU A 812 44.42 -34.81 -30.69
C GLU A 812 43.70 -35.96 -29.96
N ALA A 813 42.64 -35.64 -29.22
CA ALA A 813 41.86 -36.67 -28.55
C ALA A 813 41.17 -37.62 -29.53
N VAL A 814 40.66 -37.09 -30.63
CA VAL A 814 40.04 -37.88 -31.71
C VAL A 814 41.07 -38.79 -32.35
N LEU A 815 42.25 -38.29 -32.67
CA LEU A 815 43.36 -39.05 -33.26
C LEU A 815 43.85 -40.13 -32.29
N ARG A 816 43.95 -39.80 -31.03
CA ARG A 816 44.35 -40.76 -29.97
C ARG A 816 43.36 -41.92 -29.88
N ALA A 817 42.06 -41.58 -29.92
CA ALA A 817 41.00 -42.58 -29.91
C ALA A 817 41.07 -43.50 -31.15
N ALA A 818 41.30 -42.97 -32.32
CA ALA A 818 41.50 -43.73 -33.51
C ALA A 818 42.77 -44.64 -33.47
N GLY A 819 43.86 -44.05 -32.95
CA GLY A 819 45.14 -44.76 -32.86
C GLY A 819 45.20 -45.85 -31.80
N ALA A 820 44.30 -45.81 -30.83
CA ALA A 820 44.18 -46.84 -29.81
C ALA A 820 43.56 -48.16 -30.33
N GLN A 821 43.00 -48.17 -31.53
CA GLN A 821 42.48 -49.37 -32.16
C GLN A 821 43.60 -50.35 -32.56
N ALA A 822 43.34 -51.64 -32.43
CA ALA A 822 44.31 -52.68 -32.79
C ALA A 822 44.52 -52.78 -34.33
N THR A 823 43.49 -52.44 -35.09
CA THR A 823 43.50 -52.44 -36.55
C THR A 823 42.93 -51.12 -37.06
N PRO A 824 43.36 -50.68 -38.27
CA PRO A 824 42.75 -49.50 -38.88
C PRO A 824 41.22 -49.69 -39.00
N PRO A 825 40.45 -48.75 -38.55
CA PRO A 825 38.98 -48.83 -38.70
C PRO A 825 38.63 -48.72 -40.19
N LEU A 826 37.64 -49.48 -40.64
CA LEU A 826 37.05 -49.31 -41.95
C LEU A 826 36.22 -48.01 -41.94
N LEU A 827 36.67 -47.07 -42.81
CA LEU A 827 35.93 -45.77 -42.90
C LEU A 827 34.88 -45.92 -44.02
N GLY A 828 33.68 -45.55 -43.76
CA GLY A 828 32.65 -45.31 -44.79
C GLY A 828 32.90 -43.99 -45.52
N ASP A 829 32.11 -43.76 -46.58
CA ASP A 829 32.31 -42.63 -47.54
C ASP A 829 32.04 -41.22 -46.97
N ASN A 830 31.82 -41.08 -45.71
CA ASN A 830 31.28 -39.85 -45.09
C ASN A 830 32.36 -38.89 -44.57
N LEU A 831 33.62 -39.18 -44.69
CA LEU A 831 34.72 -38.33 -44.26
C LEU A 831 35.27 -37.50 -45.40
N GLN A 832 35.16 -36.17 -45.26
CA GLN A 832 35.68 -35.27 -46.31
C GLN A 832 37.16 -34.96 -46.14
N ARG A 833 37.86 -34.68 -47.18
CA ARG A 833 39.29 -34.29 -47.17
C ARG A 833 39.55 -33.08 -46.27
N ALA A 834 38.66 -32.13 -46.30
CA ALA A 834 38.76 -30.91 -45.42
C ALA A 834 38.80 -31.25 -43.94
N ASP A 835 38.07 -32.26 -43.49
CA ASP A 835 38.01 -32.69 -42.11
C ASP A 835 39.34 -33.37 -41.69
N LEU A 836 39.94 -34.18 -42.56
CA LEU A 836 41.24 -34.75 -42.31
C LEU A 836 42.35 -33.71 -42.24
N LEU A 837 42.31 -32.68 -43.10
CA LEU A 837 43.28 -31.59 -43.13
C LEU A 837 43.26 -30.81 -41.78
N THR A 838 42.07 -30.53 -41.29
CA THR A 838 41.91 -29.82 -39.99
C THR A 838 42.55 -30.62 -38.84
N LEU A 839 42.38 -31.95 -38.85
CA LEU A 839 42.96 -32.81 -37.84
C LEU A 839 44.49 -32.85 -37.91
N VAL A 840 45.03 -33.01 -39.07
CA VAL A 840 46.50 -33.11 -39.29
C VAL A 840 47.14 -31.77 -38.92
N ALA A 841 46.54 -30.65 -39.32
CA ALA A 841 47.11 -29.32 -39.08
C ALA A 841 47.19 -28.96 -37.59
N THR A 842 46.28 -29.47 -36.80
CA THR A 842 46.17 -29.13 -35.36
C THR A 842 46.80 -30.17 -34.43
N ALA A 843 47.16 -31.34 -34.94
CA ALA A 843 47.73 -32.42 -34.14
C ALA A 843 49.16 -32.15 -33.68
N LYS A 844 49.42 -32.43 -32.37
CA LYS A 844 50.77 -32.56 -31.82
C LYS A 844 51.22 -34.00 -32.06
N LEU A 845 52.16 -34.17 -32.97
CA LEU A 845 52.66 -35.52 -33.38
C LEU A 845 53.84 -36.01 -32.51
N ASP A 846 53.70 -35.79 -31.17
CA ASP A 846 54.70 -36.23 -30.19
C ASP A 846 54.34 -37.60 -29.56
N ASP A 847 53.09 -38.02 -29.70
CA ASP A 847 52.58 -39.28 -29.15
C ASP A 847 52.43 -40.37 -30.25
N PRO A 848 53.03 -41.55 -30.05
CA PRO A 848 52.94 -42.65 -31.01
C PRO A 848 51.50 -43.11 -31.31
N ILE A 849 50.58 -42.96 -30.34
CA ILE A 849 49.18 -43.32 -30.53
C ILE A 849 48.48 -42.29 -31.40
N VAL A 850 48.76 -40.99 -31.21
CA VAL A 850 48.24 -39.89 -32.04
C VAL A 850 48.78 -40.09 -33.51
N ILE A 851 50.05 -40.33 -33.65
CA ILE A 851 50.69 -40.61 -34.93
C ILE A 851 49.97 -41.77 -35.62
N ARG A 852 49.73 -42.83 -34.88
CA ARG A 852 49.04 -44.04 -35.44
C ARG A 852 47.61 -43.66 -35.79
N GLY A 853 46.93 -42.86 -35.04
CA GLY A 853 45.57 -42.40 -35.33
C GLY A 853 45.52 -41.59 -36.62
N VAL A 854 46.45 -40.66 -36.81
CA VAL A 854 46.56 -39.90 -38.08
C VAL A 854 46.79 -40.88 -39.28
N ARG A 855 47.69 -41.80 -39.10
CA ARG A 855 47.97 -42.83 -40.16
C ARG A 855 46.74 -43.67 -40.42
N TYR A 856 46.02 -44.14 -39.44
CA TYR A 856 44.81 -44.92 -39.64
C TYR A 856 43.71 -44.11 -40.36
N LEU A 857 43.49 -42.85 -40.07
CA LEU A 857 42.54 -41.98 -40.73
C LEU A 857 42.97 -41.66 -42.18
N LEU A 858 44.24 -41.45 -42.39
CA LEU A 858 44.78 -41.28 -43.76
C LEU A 858 44.69 -42.55 -44.61
N HIS A 859 44.87 -43.69 -44.01
CA HIS A 859 44.76 -44.99 -44.68
C HIS A 859 43.31 -45.45 -44.84
N GLY A 860 42.40 -45.04 -43.95
CA GLY A 860 41.02 -45.52 -43.96
C GLY A 860 40.12 -44.90 -45.02
N SER A 861 40.54 -43.90 -45.77
CA SER A 861 39.75 -43.34 -46.89
C SER A 861 39.54 -44.36 -48.04
N PRO A 862 38.36 -44.32 -48.69
CA PRO A 862 38.06 -45.26 -49.79
C PRO A 862 39.11 -45.32 -50.91
N ASP A 863 39.78 -44.21 -51.04
CA ASP A 863 40.91 -44.13 -52.04
C ASP A 863 42.24 -44.58 -51.45
N HIS A 864 42.28 -45.21 -50.28
CA HIS A 864 43.47 -45.44 -49.50
C HIS A 864 43.89 -46.92 -49.54
N TYR A 865 45.14 -47.13 -49.47
CA TYR A 865 45.77 -48.40 -49.61
C TYR A 865 46.33 -48.96 -48.29
N LEU A 866 45.86 -50.04 -47.83
CA LEU A 866 46.18 -50.69 -46.58
C LEU A 866 47.49 -51.39 -46.48
N GLY A 867 48.45 -51.18 -47.34
CA GLY A 867 49.68 -52.01 -47.46
C GLY A 867 50.99 -51.27 -47.32
N SER A 868 51.02 -49.97 -47.35
CA SER A 868 52.29 -49.21 -47.33
C SER A 868 52.47 -48.42 -46.04
N ASP A 869 53.61 -48.59 -45.40
CA ASP A 869 54.02 -47.77 -44.25
C ASP A 869 54.55 -46.39 -44.63
N VAL A 870 54.57 -46.05 -45.90
CA VAL A 870 55.03 -44.76 -46.42
C VAL A 870 53.89 -44.01 -47.02
N LEU A 871 53.75 -42.75 -46.70
CA LEU A 871 52.84 -41.76 -47.26
C LEU A 871 53.66 -40.91 -48.20
N TRP A 872 53.22 -40.79 -49.49
CA TRP A 872 53.93 -40.05 -50.50
C TRP A 872 53.36 -38.63 -50.67
N LYS A 873 54.23 -37.59 -50.56
CA LYS A 873 53.89 -36.16 -50.70
C LYS A 873 54.43 -35.67 -52.04
N ASP A 874 53.56 -35.06 -52.82
CA ASP A 874 53.96 -34.30 -53.99
C ASP A 874 54.41 -32.91 -53.61
N PRO A 875 55.69 -32.52 -53.76
CA PRO A 875 56.18 -31.20 -53.30
C PRO A 875 55.75 -30.05 -54.20
N VAL A 876 55.33 -30.35 -55.45
CA VAL A 876 55.13 -29.35 -56.54
C VAL A 876 53.66 -29.37 -56.98
N GLY A 877 52.82 -30.14 -56.36
CA GLY A 877 51.46 -30.42 -56.80
C GLY A 877 51.42 -31.35 -58.02
N GLN A 878 50.22 -31.47 -58.58
CA GLN A 878 49.98 -32.45 -59.70
C GLN A 878 50.74 -32.15 -60.96
N LYS A 879 51.59 -31.12 -61.03
CA LYS A 879 52.38 -30.69 -62.20
C LYS A 879 53.73 -31.36 -62.27
N SER A 880 54.20 -31.99 -61.18
CA SER A 880 55.50 -32.72 -61.25
C SER A 880 55.44 -33.89 -62.23
N PRO A 881 56.40 -34.00 -63.20
CA PRO A 881 56.43 -35.09 -64.11
C PRO A 881 56.57 -36.42 -63.33
N TRP A 882 57.30 -36.47 -62.26
CA TRP A 882 57.49 -37.63 -61.40
C TRP A 882 56.17 -38.10 -60.72
N VAL A 883 55.35 -37.24 -60.34
CA VAL A 883 54.04 -37.58 -59.75
C VAL A 883 53.09 -38.05 -60.85
N ARG A 884 53.09 -37.41 -62.00
CA ARG A 884 52.28 -37.86 -63.12
C ARG A 884 52.68 -39.27 -63.54
N LEU A 885 53.99 -39.51 -63.74
CA LEU A 885 54.48 -40.83 -64.00
C LEU A 885 54.18 -41.85 -62.92
N TRP A 886 54.36 -41.48 -61.68
CA TRP A 886 54.01 -42.34 -60.57
C TRP A 886 52.53 -42.78 -60.57
N ARG A 887 51.60 -41.86 -60.85
CA ARG A 887 50.17 -42.18 -61.00
C ARG A 887 49.85 -43.10 -62.11
N MET A 888 50.57 -43.03 -63.25
CA MET A 888 50.35 -43.90 -64.36
C MET A 888 50.78 -45.32 -64.08
N VAL A 889 51.83 -45.53 -63.32
CA VAL A 889 52.39 -46.85 -62.96
C VAL A 889 51.81 -47.43 -61.68
N ASP A 890 50.87 -46.75 -61.06
CA ASP A 890 50.32 -47.14 -59.79
C ASP A 890 49.20 -48.17 -59.86
N GLU A 891 49.62 -49.45 -59.96
CA GLU A 891 48.67 -50.55 -59.89
C GLU A 891 48.39 -51.02 -58.43
N ALA A 892 49.01 -50.53 -57.45
CA ALA A 892 48.91 -50.87 -56.06
C ALA A 892 50.29 -51.06 -55.44
N PRO A 893 50.50 -50.89 -54.22
CA PRO A 893 49.93 -50.39 -52.96
C PRO A 893 50.51 -49.05 -52.55
N TRP A 894 50.87 -48.20 -53.41
CA TRP A 894 51.58 -46.97 -53.19
C TRP A 894 50.60 -45.78 -53.34
N ARG A 895 50.47 -44.92 -52.41
CA ARG A 895 49.56 -43.78 -52.51
C ARG A 895 50.27 -42.50 -52.39
N VAL A 896 49.99 -41.60 -53.29
CA VAL A 896 50.33 -40.20 -53.21
C VAL A 896 49.18 -39.45 -52.51
N LEU A 897 49.49 -38.70 -51.45
CA LEU A 897 48.54 -37.88 -50.78
C LEU A 897 47.98 -36.84 -51.76
N ALA A 898 46.71 -36.53 -51.65
CA ALA A 898 46.13 -35.49 -52.49
C ALA A 898 46.79 -34.13 -52.20
N ASP A 899 46.92 -33.28 -53.17
CA ASP A 899 47.61 -31.99 -53.09
C ASP A 899 47.16 -31.11 -51.94
N SER A 900 45.88 -31.10 -51.72
CA SER A 900 45.28 -30.35 -50.58
C SER A 900 45.76 -30.88 -49.24
N LEU A 901 46.00 -32.15 -49.09
CA LEU A 901 46.55 -32.78 -47.90
C LEU A 901 48.06 -32.55 -47.81
N CYS A 902 48.79 -32.63 -48.93
CA CYS A 902 50.23 -32.42 -48.96
C CYS A 902 50.65 -31.02 -48.51
N SER A 903 49.95 -30.00 -48.98
CA SER A 903 50.21 -28.59 -48.61
C SER A 903 49.89 -28.26 -47.12
N SER A 904 49.04 -29.05 -46.49
CA SER A 904 48.57 -28.80 -45.11
C SER A 904 49.34 -29.60 -44.08
N ILE A 905 50.18 -30.59 -44.46
CA ILE A 905 51.02 -31.33 -43.53
C ILE A 905 52.28 -30.49 -43.25
N PRO A 906 52.50 -29.95 -42.02
CA PRO A 906 53.73 -29.24 -41.74
C PRO A 906 54.96 -30.13 -41.90
N ASP A 907 56.09 -29.59 -42.38
CA ASP A 907 57.31 -30.33 -42.56
C ASP A 907 57.81 -31.07 -41.33
N LYS A 908 57.57 -30.48 -40.11
CA LYS A 908 57.84 -31.11 -38.83
C LYS A 908 57.08 -32.45 -38.60
N CYS A 909 55.96 -32.63 -39.32
CA CYS A 909 55.11 -33.80 -39.17
C CYS A 909 55.49 -34.92 -40.19
N ALA A 910 56.30 -34.60 -41.20
CA ALA A 910 56.67 -35.55 -42.27
C ALA A 910 57.42 -36.76 -41.73
N GLN A 911 58.40 -36.55 -40.85
CA GLN A 911 59.19 -37.64 -40.29
C GLN A 911 58.36 -38.57 -39.39
N PRO A 912 57.60 -38.06 -38.40
CA PRO A 912 56.77 -38.92 -37.55
C PRO A 912 55.73 -39.74 -38.37
N LEU A 913 55.15 -39.11 -39.35
CA LEU A 913 54.16 -39.80 -40.24
C LEU A 913 54.75 -40.67 -41.32
N ASN A 914 56.06 -40.74 -41.39
CA ASN A 914 56.82 -41.42 -42.50
C ASN A 914 56.37 -40.95 -43.88
N VAL A 915 56.23 -39.60 -44.01
CA VAL A 915 55.89 -38.96 -45.26
C VAL A 915 57.18 -38.70 -46.05
N LYS A 916 57.21 -39.20 -47.27
CA LYS A 916 58.38 -39.04 -48.23
C LYS A 916 57.90 -38.26 -49.48
N ALA A 917 58.79 -37.39 -49.98
CA ALA A 917 58.52 -36.72 -51.22
C ALA A 917 58.62 -37.72 -52.40
N VAL A 918 57.73 -37.48 -53.35
CA VAL A 918 57.88 -38.16 -54.62
C VAL A 918 58.97 -37.45 -55.41
N ASP A 919 60.14 -38.11 -55.50
CA ASP A 919 61.29 -37.66 -56.25
C ASP A 919 61.74 -38.69 -57.30
N GLU A 920 62.71 -38.28 -58.11
CA GLU A 920 63.22 -39.14 -59.15
C GLU A 920 63.60 -40.53 -58.62
N THR A 921 64.29 -40.56 -57.49
CA THR A 921 64.80 -41.82 -56.90
C THR A 921 63.64 -42.73 -56.50
N SER A 922 62.59 -42.16 -55.96
CA SER A 922 61.41 -42.91 -55.52
C SER A 922 60.65 -43.48 -56.70
N VAL A 923 60.49 -42.71 -57.78
CA VAL A 923 59.86 -43.16 -59.04
C VAL A 923 60.66 -44.18 -59.67
N LEU A 924 62.01 -44.00 -59.89
CA LEU A 924 62.89 -45.03 -60.46
C LEU A 924 62.91 -46.33 -59.68
N ASN A 925 62.89 -46.26 -58.34
CA ASN A 925 62.78 -47.47 -57.54
C ASN A 925 61.44 -48.15 -57.72
N ARG A 926 60.37 -47.40 -57.96
CA ARG A 926 59.06 -47.97 -58.28
C ARG A 926 59.02 -48.59 -59.61
N LEU A 927 59.57 -47.93 -60.65
CA LEU A 927 59.68 -48.47 -62.05
C LEU A 927 60.44 -49.76 -62.11
N ARG A 928 61.49 -49.95 -61.33
CA ARG A 928 62.31 -51.17 -61.25
C ARG A 928 61.52 -52.42 -60.85
N VAL A 929 60.43 -52.24 -60.08
CA VAL A 929 59.61 -53.35 -59.61
C VAL A 929 58.26 -53.45 -60.35
N CYS A 930 58.02 -52.52 -61.33
CA CYS A 930 56.83 -52.52 -62.12
C CYS A 930 57.04 -53.43 -63.30
N ASN A 931 56.10 -54.29 -63.56
CA ASN A 931 56.16 -55.29 -64.76
C ASN A 931 55.25 -54.86 -65.85
N ASP A 932 54.43 -53.85 -65.72
CA ASP A 932 53.50 -53.34 -66.72
C ASP A 932 53.56 -51.83 -66.85
N PHE A 933 53.98 -51.41 -68.05
CA PHE A 933 54.06 -50.01 -68.43
C PHE A 933 53.00 -49.63 -69.49
N SER A 934 52.02 -50.47 -69.71
CA SER A 934 51.02 -50.22 -70.73
C SER A 934 50.13 -48.97 -70.47
N ARG A 935 50.14 -48.49 -69.31
CA ARG A 935 49.33 -47.31 -68.87
C ARG A 935 50.16 -46.00 -68.97
N VAL A 936 51.40 -46.03 -69.26
CA VAL A 936 52.21 -44.82 -69.38
C VAL A 936 51.95 -44.19 -70.74
N ASP A 937 51.31 -43.07 -70.76
CA ASP A 937 51.01 -42.29 -71.92
C ASP A 937 52.08 -41.18 -72.08
N ALA A 938 53.01 -41.44 -72.96
CA ALA A 938 54.10 -40.53 -73.23
C ALA A 938 53.64 -39.19 -73.85
N THR A 939 52.42 -39.09 -74.33
CA THR A 939 51.91 -37.82 -74.86
C THR A 939 51.49 -36.81 -73.78
N GLU A 940 51.39 -37.23 -72.50
CA GLU A 940 51.18 -36.36 -71.38
C GLU A 940 52.41 -35.63 -70.87
N PHE A 941 53.60 -35.90 -71.45
CA PHE A 941 54.87 -35.30 -71.09
C PHE A 941 55.38 -34.44 -72.21
N THR A 942 56.02 -33.33 -71.94
CA THR A 942 56.74 -32.48 -72.85
C THR A 942 58.05 -33.17 -73.26
N SER A 943 58.62 -32.76 -74.36
CA SER A 943 59.91 -33.35 -74.85
C SER A 943 61.03 -33.16 -73.80
N GLU A 944 61.05 -32.08 -73.11
CA GLU A 944 62.00 -31.79 -71.99
C GLU A 944 61.76 -32.70 -70.77
N GLU A 945 60.53 -33.01 -70.49
CA GLU A 945 60.16 -33.89 -69.37
C GLU A 945 60.42 -35.41 -69.71
N ILE A 946 60.39 -35.75 -70.98
CA ILE A 946 60.79 -37.11 -71.42
C ILE A 946 62.26 -37.34 -71.31
N ASP A 947 63.05 -36.27 -71.52
CA ASP A 947 64.52 -36.32 -71.43
C ASP A 947 65.07 -36.32 -70.00
N LEU A 948 64.29 -35.93 -69.11
CA LEU A 948 64.56 -35.99 -67.62
C LEU A 948 64.31 -37.39 -67.09
#